data_5ac390eef0273a966e1af371cfb2f7d9
#
_entry.id   5ac390eef0273a966e1af371cfb2f7d9
#
_cell.length_a   1.000
_cell.length_b   1.000
_cell.length_c   1.000
_cell.angle_alpha   90.00
_cell.angle_beta   90.00
_cell.angle_gamma   90.00
#
_symmetry.space_group_name_H-M   'P 1'
#
loop_
_entity.id
_entity.type
_entity.pdbx_description
1 polymer ?
#
loop_
_entity_poly.entity_id
_entity_poly.type
_entity_poly.pdbx_seq_one_letter_code
_entity_poly.pdbx_strand_id
1 'polypeptide(L)'
;MTVQNNNTLDPKHQDKKKQPLSMRAAMEARNGVAVTLINVNATREGLTQSSAAQRLEKQGYNEVAHDKPPHALIQLLKAFNNPFIYVLTVLAVISFFTDFWFPLRAGEETDLVSVYIISAMVAISGLVRFWQEHRSAKSAEALKAMVRTTASVLRRDAAGQPCKLREIPMRELVVGDIVQLYAGDMIPADVRLIESRDLFISQAVLTGEALPVEKYDTLGDVAQKSASDVAAENENLLDIPNICFMGTNVVSGTAQAVVVATGPRTYFGSLAKAIVGTRAQTAFDRGVNSVSWLLIRFMLVMVPVVFLINGIMKGEWWDAMLFAVAVAVGLTPEMLPMIVSANLAKGAMAMAKRKVVVKRLNAIQNLGAMDVLCTDKTGTLTQDKIILEHHIDTHGQKNDAVLQLAWLNSYHQSGIKNLMDQAVIYFSDNTPGFVKPQGYSKVDEMPFDFIRRRLSIVVKDKQQNHLLVCKGAVEEMLSISTHMQENGKVVELNDSRRDALLAMANDYNKDGFRVLVVATRSIAKAEAKKQYGTVDEHDLIISGFLTFLDPPKESAGPAIAALRDIGVAVKVLTGDNAVVTMRICRQVGLEPGEPVLGPQVERLDDAALQQLVEERTVFAKLTPLQKSRVLKALQANGHTVGFLGDGINDAPALRDADVGISVDSGTDIAKESADIILLEKSLMVLEEGVLKGRETFGNIMKYLNMTASSNFGNVFSVLVASAFIPFLPMLAIQLLLQNLMYDISQLALPWDKIDKEFLKKPRKWDAKNIGRFMVWIGPTSSIFDMTTFAVMWYVFSANSEHMQTLFQSGWFVEGLLSQTLVVHMLRTQKIPFIQSTAAW
;
A
#
# COMPACT_ATOMS: atom_id res chain seq x y z
N MET A 1 24.81 51.36 -5.12
CA MET A 1 23.65 52.27 -5.03
C MET A 1 22.53 51.50 -4.37
N THR A 2 22.30 51.83 -3.13
CA THR A 2 21.32 51.32 -2.17
C THR A 2 19.93 51.84 -2.50
N VAL A 3 18.92 51.01 -2.53
CA VAL A 3 17.53 51.46 -2.37
C VAL A 3 16.88 50.60 -1.31
N GLN A 4 16.75 51.19 -0.15
CA GLN A 4 15.86 50.76 0.93
C GLN A 4 14.41 51.03 0.49
N ASN A 5 13.54 50.05 0.65
CA ASN A 5 12.10 50.26 0.69
C ASN A 5 11.56 49.82 2.05
N ASN A 6 11.35 50.80 2.89
CA ASN A 6 10.52 50.71 4.08
C ASN A 6 9.05 50.53 3.68
N ASN A 7 8.45 49.41 4.07
CA ASN A 7 7.01 49.31 4.17
C ASN A 7 6.65 48.95 5.63
N THR A 8 6.28 49.99 6.33
CA THR A 8 5.62 49.94 7.64
C THR A 8 4.27 49.28 7.49
N LEU A 9 4.14 48.09 8.01
CA LEU A 9 2.86 47.35 8.17
C LEU A 9 2.18 47.78 9.47
N ASP A 10 0.96 48.24 9.34
CA ASP A 10 -0.01 48.67 10.33
C ASP A 10 -0.32 47.55 11.34
N PRO A 11 -0.27 47.78 12.67
CA PRO A 11 -0.48 46.73 13.70
C PRO A 11 -1.95 46.66 14.12
N LYS A 12 -2.89 46.28 13.23
CA LYS A 12 -4.30 46.07 13.60
C LYS A 12 -4.99 44.88 12.93
N HIS A 13 -4.32 43.77 12.76
CA HIS A 13 -4.94 42.45 12.61
C HIS A 13 -4.16 41.44 13.41
N GLN A 14 -4.34 41.47 14.73
CA GLN A 14 -4.08 40.29 15.55
C GLN A 14 -5.14 39.26 15.24
N ASP A 15 -4.89 38.49 14.18
CA ASP A 15 -5.55 37.19 14.03
C ASP A 15 -5.31 36.39 15.30
N LYS A 16 -6.40 36.00 15.98
CA LYS A 16 -6.39 35.03 17.08
C LYS A 16 -5.73 33.77 16.53
N LYS A 17 -4.43 33.62 16.73
CA LYS A 17 -3.69 32.38 16.46
C LYS A 17 -4.42 31.27 17.21
N LYS A 18 -5.15 30.45 16.49
CA LYS A 18 -5.64 29.15 17.00
C LYS A 18 -4.40 28.41 17.48
N GLN A 19 -4.29 28.20 18.78
CA GLN A 19 -3.21 27.44 19.40
C GLN A 19 -3.10 26.07 18.68
N PRO A 20 -1.89 25.57 18.35
CA PRO A 20 -1.76 24.30 17.68
C PRO A 20 -2.40 23.18 18.50
N LEU A 21 -3.21 22.37 17.86
CA LEU A 21 -4.03 21.30 18.44
C LEU A 21 -3.21 20.19 19.15
N SER A 22 -1.92 20.08 18.86
CA SER A 22 -0.92 19.25 19.55
C SER A 22 -0.70 19.62 21.03
N MET A 23 -1.22 20.77 21.47
CA MET A 23 -1.05 21.27 22.83
C MET A 23 -1.77 20.44 23.89
N ARG A 24 -2.84 19.70 23.54
CA ARG A 24 -3.58 18.88 24.51
C ARG A 24 -2.77 17.67 24.98
N ALA A 25 -2.14 16.93 24.07
CA ALA A 25 -1.27 15.81 24.45
C ALA A 25 -0.11 16.28 25.34
N ALA A 26 0.53 17.41 25.00
CA ALA A 26 1.59 18.02 25.79
C ALA A 26 1.12 18.51 27.17
N MET A 27 -0.09 19.03 27.27
CA MET A 27 -0.69 19.42 28.58
C MET A 27 -0.96 18.19 29.45
N GLU A 28 -1.54 17.14 28.89
CA GLU A 28 -1.83 15.90 29.62
C GLU A 28 -0.56 15.12 30.00
N ALA A 29 0.53 15.32 29.28
CA ALA A 29 1.84 14.75 29.63
C ALA A 29 2.37 15.23 30.97
N ARG A 30 2.10 16.49 31.32
CA ARG A 30 2.54 17.14 32.57
C ARG A 30 1.65 16.78 33.77
N ASN A 31 0.46 16.28 33.48
CA ASN A 31 -0.49 15.90 34.50
C ASN A 31 -0.21 14.49 35.04
N GLY A 32 -0.43 14.26 36.32
CA GLY A 32 -0.47 12.91 36.86
C GLY A 32 -1.63 12.11 36.24
N VAL A 33 -1.49 10.78 36.16
CA VAL A 33 -2.49 9.88 35.58
C VAL A 33 -3.91 10.13 36.06
N ALA A 34 -4.07 10.34 37.39
CA ALA A 34 -5.37 10.62 37.98
C ALA A 34 -6.01 11.92 37.48
N VAL A 35 -5.21 12.98 37.32
CA VAL A 35 -5.67 14.27 36.78
C VAL A 35 -6.05 14.14 35.32
N THR A 36 -5.24 13.43 34.50
CA THR A 36 -5.56 13.17 33.12
C THR A 36 -6.88 12.41 32.96
N LEU A 37 -7.10 11.35 33.73
CA LEU A 37 -8.37 10.61 33.75
C LEU A 37 -9.58 11.51 34.07
N ILE A 38 -9.44 12.43 35.03
CA ILE A 38 -10.49 13.41 35.37
C ILE A 38 -10.71 14.35 34.16
N ASN A 39 -9.66 14.88 33.57
CA ASN A 39 -9.73 15.84 32.45
C ASN A 39 -10.42 15.26 31.20
N VAL A 40 -10.25 13.96 30.98
CA VAL A 40 -10.92 13.25 29.86
C VAL A 40 -12.23 12.58 30.31
N ASN A 41 -12.67 12.78 31.55
CA ASN A 41 -13.84 12.13 32.14
C ASN A 41 -13.84 10.61 31.94
N ALA A 42 -12.74 9.96 32.29
CA ALA A 42 -12.55 8.52 32.21
C ALA A 42 -12.16 7.90 33.53
N THR A 43 -12.24 6.59 33.64
CA THR A 43 -11.76 5.79 34.76
C THR A 43 -10.78 4.74 34.27
N ARG A 44 -9.94 4.17 35.14
CA ARG A 44 -9.03 3.06 34.78
C ARG A 44 -9.77 1.83 34.26
N GLU A 45 -11.04 1.67 34.61
CA GLU A 45 -11.91 0.58 34.14
C GLU A 45 -12.54 0.83 32.77
N GLY A 46 -12.23 1.98 32.15
CA GLY A 46 -12.74 2.36 30.83
C GLY A 46 -14.14 3.01 30.87
N LEU A 47 -14.58 3.40 29.68
CA LEU A 47 -15.90 4.02 29.47
C LEU A 47 -17.00 2.96 29.41
N THR A 48 -18.24 3.39 29.67
CA THR A 48 -19.42 2.57 29.36
C THR A 48 -19.69 2.65 27.85
N GLN A 49 -20.29 1.59 27.29
CA GLN A 49 -20.63 1.54 25.87
C GLN A 49 -21.54 2.72 25.44
N SER A 50 -22.50 3.08 26.29
CA SER A 50 -23.37 4.23 26.03
C SER A 50 -22.64 5.57 26.04
N SER A 51 -21.70 5.76 26.98
CA SER A 51 -20.88 6.97 27.04
C SER A 51 -19.94 7.08 25.83
N ALA A 52 -19.35 5.97 25.40
CA ALA A 52 -18.51 5.93 24.20
C ALA A 52 -19.31 6.28 22.93
N ALA A 53 -20.54 5.74 22.77
CA ALA A 53 -21.42 6.05 21.65
C ALA A 53 -21.80 7.54 21.61
N GLN A 54 -22.19 8.12 22.75
CA GLN A 54 -22.50 9.56 22.85
C GLN A 54 -21.29 10.45 22.52
N ARG A 55 -20.09 10.04 22.93
CA ARG A 55 -18.85 10.76 22.60
C ARG A 55 -18.53 10.66 21.12
N LEU A 56 -18.73 9.50 20.50
CA LEU A 56 -18.53 9.29 19.08
C LEU A 56 -19.43 10.20 18.25
N GLU A 57 -20.70 10.34 18.63
CA GLU A 57 -21.65 11.24 17.98
C GLU A 57 -21.21 12.72 18.08
N LYS A 58 -20.70 13.13 19.24
CA LYS A 58 -20.27 14.52 19.48
C LYS A 58 -18.89 14.85 18.90
N GLN A 59 -17.93 13.93 18.95
CA GLN A 59 -16.53 14.16 18.59
C GLN A 59 -16.22 13.77 17.14
N GLY A 60 -17.07 12.93 16.54
CA GLY A 60 -16.85 12.32 15.22
C GLY A 60 -15.88 11.13 15.29
N TYR A 61 -15.71 10.48 14.15
CA TYR A 61 -14.81 9.34 14.02
C TYR A 61 -13.34 9.73 14.20
N ASN A 62 -12.55 8.80 14.71
CA ASN A 62 -11.10 8.91 14.81
C ASN A 62 -10.45 8.66 13.46
N GLU A 63 -10.68 9.58 12.52
CA GLU A 63 -10.13 9.56 11.18
C GLU A 63 -9.41 10.89 10.93
N VAL A 64 -8.14 10.81 10.51
CA VAL A 64 -7.46 11.98 9.97
C VAL A 64 -8.13 12.31 8.65
N ALA A 65 -8.45 13.59 8.42
CA ALA A 65 -9.18 14.03 7.24
C ALA A 65 -8.54 13.46 5.96
N HIS A 66 -9.08 12.36 5.49
CA HIS A 66 -8.91 11.91 4.12
C HIS A 66 -9.82 12.79 3.27
N ASP A 67 -9.35 13.15 2.08
CA ASP A 67 -10.20 13.79 1.09
C ASP A 67 -11.43 12.89 0.85
N LYS A 68 -12.51 13.19 1.58
CA LYS A 68 -13.81 12.60 1.25
C LYS A 68 -14.10 13.01 -0.19
N PRO A 69 -14.57 12.10 -1.03
CA PRO A 69 -14.97 12.47 -2.37
C PRO A 69 -15.94 13.65 -2.26
N PRO A 70 -15.75 14.72 -3.03
CA PRO A 70 -16.57 15.91 -2.94
C PRO A 70 -18.03 15.51 -3.18
N HIS A 71 -18.97 16.26 -2.62
CA HIS A 71 -20.41 16.03 -2.82
C HIS A 71 -20.75 15.86 -4.31
N ALA A 72 -21.70 14.99 -4.65
CA ALA A 72 -22.05 14.65 -6.03
C ALA A 72 -22.28 15.88 -6.93
N LEU A 73 -22.87 16.94 -6.40
CA LEU A 73 -23.07 18.20 -7.13
C LEU A 73 -21.74 18.90 -7.47
N ILE A 74 -20.78 18.86 -6.55
CA ILE A 74 -19.43 19.43 -6.78
C ILE A 74 -18.66 18.57 -7.78
N GLN A 75 -18.82 17.26 -7.74
CA GLN A 75 -18.25 16.34 -8.74
C GLN A 75 -18.84 16.64 -10.13
N LEU A 76 -20.17 16.85 -10.21
CA LEU A 76 -20.83 17.20 -11.46
C LEU A 76 -20.25 18.53 -12.02
N LEU A 77 -20.17 19.58 -11.20
CA LEU A 77 -19.60 20.85 -11.65
C LEU A 77 -18.13 20.72 -12.06
N LYS A 78 -17.34 19.93 -11.33
CA LYS A 78 -15.94 19.65 -11.70
C LYS A 78 -15.83 18.84 -12.99
N ALA A 79 -16.77 17.98 -13.30
CA ALA A 79 -16.77 17.23 -14.55
C ALA A 79 -16.87 18.14 -15.79
N PHE A 80 -17.49 19.30 -15.65
CA PHE A 80 -17.55 20.32 -16.71
C PHE A 80 -16.31 21.23 -16.75
N ASN A 81 -15.43 21.18 -15.75
CA ASN A 81 -14.17 21.91 -15.74
C ASN A 81 -13.10 21.14 -16.54
N ASN A 82 -13.20 21.20 -17.85
CA ASN A 82 -12.35 20.49 -18.79
C ASN A 82 -12.01 21.42 -19.97
N PRO A 83 -10.76 21.50 -20.44
CA PRO A 83 -10.36 22.28 -21.63
C PRO A 83 -11.19 21.99 -22.87
N PHE A 84 -11.59 20.73 -23.09
CA PHE A 84 -12.47 20.34 -24.20
C PHE A 84 -13.84 21.00 -24.11
N ILE A 85 -14.49 20.89 -22.95
CA ILE A 85 -15.80 21.52 -22.74
C ILE A 85 -15.71 23.04 -22.92
N TYR A 86 -14.62 23.66 -22.53
CA TYR A 86 -14.39 25.09 -22.78
C TYR A 86 -14.29 25.40 -24.26
N VAL A 87 -13.55 24.61 -25.03
CA VAL A 87 -13.46 24.78 -26.49
C VAL A 87 -14.80 24.58 -27.15
N LEU A 88 -15.54 23.52 -26.79
CA LEU A 88 -16.89 23.30 -27.31
C LEU A 88 -17.83 24.46 -26.93
N THR A 89 -17.73 24.98 -25.73
CA THR A 89 -18.53 26.11 -25.28
C THR A 89 -18.19 27.38 -26.11
N VAL A 90 -16.92 27.62 -26.35
CA VAL A 90 -16.49 28.74 -27.21
C VAL A 90 -17.02 28.55 -28.63
N LEU A 91 -16.91 27.35 -29.18
CA LEU A 91 -17.47 27.04 -30.52
C LEU A 91 -19.00 27.23 -30.55
N ALA A 92 -19.71 26.76 -29.52
CA ALA A 92 -21.17 26.99 -29.42
C ALA A 92 -21.54 28.48 -29.40
N VAL A 93 -20.75 29.28 -28.67
CA VAL A 93 -20.94 30.75 -28.66
C VAL A 93 -20.65 31.36 -30.01
N ILE A 94 -19.59 30.94 -30.69
CA ILE A 94 -19.26 31.43 -32.03
C ILE A 94 -20.38 31.04 -33.00
N SER A 95 -20.77 29.76 -33.06
CA SER A 95 -21.87 29.30 -33.92
C SER A 95 -23.20 30.04 -33.62
N PHE A 96 -23.47 30.34 -32.35
CA PHE A 96 -24.66 31.14 -32.02
C PHE A 96 -24.61 32.54 -32.66
N PHE A 97 -23.42 33.20 -32.66
CA PHE A 97 -23.33 34.51 -33.30
C PHE A 97 -23.31 34.42 -34.83
N THR A 98 -22.60 33.45 -35.42
CA THR A 98 -22.46 33.32 -36.87
C THR A 98 -23.69 32.78 -37.54
N ASP A 99 -24.36 31.78 -36.96
CA ASP A 99 -25.43 31.02 -37.61
C ASP A 99 -26.81 31.49 -37.19
N PHE A 100 -26.90 32.25 -36.07
CA PHE A 100 -28.20 32.75 -35.57
C PHE A 100 -28.26 34.28 -35.42
N TRP A 101 -27.35 34.88 -34.63
CA TRP A 101 -27.49 36.30 -34.23
C TRP A 101 -27.23 37.28 -35.37
N PHE A 102 -26.19 37.09 -36.15
CA PHE A 102 -25.86 37.97 -37.29
C PHE A 102 -26.85 37.76 -38.46
N PRO A 103 -27.21 36.53 -38.90
CA PRO A 103 -28.24 36.29 -39.90
C PRO A 103 -29.59 36.87 -39.50
N LEU A 104 -30.02 36.71 -38.22
CA LEU A 104 -31.23 37.30 -37.70
C LEU A 104 -31.28 38.82 -37.86
N ARG A 105 -30.14 39.50 -37.62
CA ARG A 105 -30.04 40.95 -37.82
C ARG A 105 -29.99 41.38 -39.29
N ALA A 106 -29.46 40.50 -40.13
CA ALA A 106 -29.38 40.77 -41.56
C ALA A 106 -30.69 40.43 -42.30
N GLY A 107 -31.65 39.79 -41.63
CA GLY A 107 -32.91 39.35 -42.25
C GLY A 107 -32.73 38.07 -43.09
N GLU A 108 -31.70 37.30 -42.85
CA GLU A 108 -31.38 36.02 -43.51
C GLU A 108 -31.96 34.83 -42.73
N GLU A 109 -31.99 33.65 -43.38
CA GLU A 109 -32.41 32.41 -42.68
C GLU A 109 -31.46 32.07 -41.53
N THR A 110 -32.01 31.77 -40.35
CA THR A 110 -31.24 31.41 -39.14
C THR A 110 -31.19 29.91 -38.94
N ASP A 111 -30.02 29.38 -38.56
CA ASP A 111 -29.82 27.98 -38.20
C ASP A 111 -29.31 27.87 -36.75
N LEU A 112 -29.98 27.06 -35.92
CA LEU A 112 -29.56 26.73 -34.56
C LEU A 112 -29.13 25.28 -34.41
N VAL A 113 -29.10 24.49 -35.46
CA VAL A 113 -28.80 23.04 -35.42
C VAL A 113 -27.39 22.80 -34.88
N SER A 114 -26.41 23.57 -35.35
CA SER A 114 -25.03 23.49 -34.86
C SER A 114 -24.91 23.79 -33.37
N VAL A 115 -25.58 24.83 -32.89
CA VAL A 115 -25.60 25.22 -31.45
C VAL A 115 -26.25 24.12 -30.59
N TYR A 116 -27.35 23.54 -31.03
CA TYR A 116 -28.01 22.43 -30.31
C TYR A 116 -27.11 21.19 -30.26
N ILE A 117 -26.47 20.81 -31.37
CA ILE A 117 -25.59 19.65 -31.41
C ILE A 117 -24.39 19.85 -30.48
N ILE A 118 -23.72 21.02 -30.54
CA ILE A 118 -22.57 21.28 -29.68
C ILE A 118 -23.00 21.33 -28.21
N SER A 119 -24.13 21.95 -27.89
CA SER A 119 -24.67 21.96 -26.50
C SER A 119 -25.00 20.56 -25.99
N ALA A 120 -25.58 19.71 -26.85
CA ALA A 120 -25.80 18.30 -26.50
C ALA A 120 -24.49 17.54 -26.25
N MET A 121 -23.48 17.80 -27.08
CA MET A 121 -22.13 17.21 -26.90
C MET A 121 -21.52 17.61 -25.57
N VAL A 122 -21.58 18.89 -25.19
CA VAL A 122 -21.13 19.40 -23.89
C VAL A 122 -21.85 18.67 -22.75
N ALA A 123 -23.18 18.57 -22.85
CA ALA A 123 -23.98 17.91 -21.82
C ALA A 123 -23.65 16.41 -21.70
N ILE A 124 -23.60 15.68 -22.83
CA ILE A 124 -23.27 14.25 -22.85
C ILE A 124 -21.85 14.01 -22.29
N SER A 125 -20.87 14.75 -22.75
CA SER A 125 -19.47 14.64 -22.28
C SER A 125 -19.37 14.85 -20.78
N GLY A 126 -19.95 15.92 -20.25
CA GLY A 126 -19.95 16.23 -18.83
C GLY A 126 -20.68 15.17 -17.99
N LEU A 127 -21.83 14.67 -18.45
CA LEU A 127 -22.60 13.66 -17.75
C LEU A 127 -21.92 12.28 -17.74
N VAL A 128 -21.36 11.85 -18.86
CA VAL A 128 -20.61 10.58 -18.96
C VAL A 128 -19.39 10.62 -18.04
N ARG A 129 -18.65 11.72 -18.03
CA ARG A 129 -17.49 11.91 -17.15
C ARG A 129 -17.92 11.88 -15.69
N PHE A 130 -18.95 12.64 -15.31
CA PHE A 130 -19.49 12.62 -13.95
C PHE A 130 -19.90 11.21 -13.50
N TRP A 131 -20.65 10.50 -14.35
CA TRP A 131 -21.13 9.16 -14.02
C TRP A 131 -20.00 8.18 -13.76
N GLN A 132 -18.94 8.21 -14.58
CA GLN A 132 -17.79 7.34 -14.42
C GLN A 132 -16.92 7.72 -13.21
N GLU A 133 -16.61 9.01 -13.01
CA GLU A 133 -15.84 9.47 -11.85
C GLU A 133 -16.57 9.15 -10.55
N HIS A 134 -17.88 9.38 -10.50
CA HIS A 134 -18.72 9.06 -9.34
C HIS A 134 -18.75 7.56 -9.04
N ARG A 135 -18.91 6.72 -10.06
CA ARG A 135 -18.91 5.26 -9.90
C ARG A 135 -17.54 4.73 -9.45
N SER A 136 -16.47 5.26 -10.02
CA SER A 136 -15.09 4.88 -9.64
C SER A 136 -14.76 5.28 -8.20
N ALA A 137 -15.12 6.49 -7.78
CA ALA A 137 -14.95 6.97 -6.42
C ALA A 137 -15.71 6.10 -5.39
N LYS A 138 -16.98 5.77 -5.68
CA LYS A 138 -17.79 4.90 -4.82
C LYS A 138 -17.22 3.48 -4.71
N SER A 139 -16.65 2.94 -5.78
CA SER A 139 -16.01 1.63 -5.77
C SER A 139 -14.73 1.63 -4.94
N ALA A 140 -13.91 2.68 -5.06
CA ALA A 140 -12.68 2.83 -4.27
C ALA A 140 -13.00 2.97 -2.77
N GLU A 141 -14.07 3.68 -2.40
CA GLU A 141 -14.50 3.82 -1.01
C GLU A 141 -14.99 2.48 -0.43
N ALA A 142 -15.77 1.71 -1.20
CA ALA A 142 -16.22 0.38 -0.80
C ALA A 142 -15.05 -0.58 -0.55
N LEU A 143 -13.97 -0.52 -1.36
CA LEU A 143 -12.78 -1.33 -1.18
C LEU A 143 -12.00 -0.96 0.09
N LYS A 144 -11.85 0.33 0.38
CA LYS A 144 -11.21 0.80 1.63
C LYS A 144 -11.95 0.31 2.88
N ALA A 145 -13.28 0.19 2.81
CA ALA A 145 -14.09 -0.29 3.92
C ALA A 145 -13.94 -1.80 4.20
N MET A 146 -13.35 -2.58 3.30
CA MET A 146 -13.12 -4.02 3.48
C MET A 146 -11.94 -4.33 4.41
N VAL A 147 -10.96 -3.42 4.51
CA VAL A 147 -9.81 -3.55 5.43
C VAL A 147 -10.11 -2.77 6.69
N ARG A 148 -10.21 -3.47 7.82
CA ARG A 148 -10.46 -2.87 9.13
C ARG A 148 -9.23 -3.03 10.01
N THR A 149 -8.69 -1.93 10.47
CA THR A 149 -7.75 -1.90 11.59
C THR A 149 -8.55 -1.79 12.88
N THR A 150 -8.23 -2.61 13.87
CA THR A 150 -8.90 -2.64 15.16
C THR A 150 -7.98 -2.14 16.29
N ALA A 151 -8.55 -1.79 17.41
CA ALA A 151 -7.83 -1.47 18.62
C ALA A 151 -8.45 -2.21 19.81
N SER A 152 -7.59 -2.72 20.69
CA SER A 152 -8.00 -3.38 21.93
C SER A 152 -8.34 -2.34 22.98
N VAL A 153 -9.59 -2.26 23.41
CA VAL A 153 -10.05 -1.28 24.38
C VAL A 153 -10.72 -1.93 25.58
N LEU A 154 -10.53 -1.33 26.75
CA LEU A 154 -11.27 -1.67 27.96
C LEU A 154 -12.55 -0.84 28.01
N ARG A 155 -13.70 -1.48 27.89
CA ARG A 155 -15.02 -0.85 28.06
C ARG A 155 -15.91 -1.68 28.96
N ARG A 156 -16.88 -1.03 29.61
CA ARG A 156 -17.92 -1.66 30.43
C ARG A 156 -19.24 -1.68 29.68
N ASP A 157 -20.04 -2.73 29.89
CA ASP A 157 -21.39 -2.79 29.32
C ASP A 157 -22.30 -1.73 29.96
N ALA A 158 -22.24 -1.58 31.29
CA ALA A 158 -22.96 -0.58 32.06
C ALA A 158 -22.13 -0.09 33.26
N ALA A 159 -22.56 0.99 33.89
CA ALA A 159 -21.92 1.49 35.09
C ALA A 159 -22.01 0.43 36.21
N GLY A 160 -20.88 0.19 36.90
CA GLY A 160 -20.79 -0.81 38.00
C GLY A 160 -20.53 -2.25 37.54
N GLN A 161 -20.46 -2.54 36.21
CA GLN A 161 -20.05 -3.85 35.72
C GLN A 161 -18.54 -3.92 35.53
N PRO A 162 -17.95 -5.14 35.53
CA PRO A 162 -16.53 -5.33 35.29
C PRO A 162 -16.15 -4.89 33.87
N CYS A 163 -14.93 -4.36 33.73
CA CYS A 163 -14.39 -4.01 32.42
C CYS A 163 -14.11 -5.28 31.59
N LYS A 164 -14.33 -5.17 30.29
CA LYS A 164 -14.04 -6.22 29.33
C LYS A 164 -13.12 -5.66 28.27
N LEU A 165 -12.08 -6.42 27.90
CA LEU A 165 -11.25 -6.14 26.73
C LEU A 165 -12.07 -6.46 25.47
N ARG A 166 -12.11 -5.51 24.53
CA ARG A 166 -12.86 -5.61 23.27
C ARG A 166 -12.03 -5.10 22.11
N GLU A 167 -12.14 -5.79 21.01
CA GLU A 167 -11.64 -5.30 19.73
C GLU A 167 -12.70 -4.40 19.07
N ILE A 168 -12.36 -3.15 18.83
CA ILE A 168 -13.23 -2.21 18.12
C ILE A 168 -12.50 -1.62 16.90
N PRO A 169 -13.22 -1.21 15.84
CA PRO A 169 -12.61 -0.48 14.75
C PRO A 169 -11.89 0.79 15.26
N MET A 170 -10.64 1.03 14.87
CA MET A 170 -9.87 2.20 15.32
C MET A 170 -10.60 3.52 15.11
N ARG A 171 -11.42 3.62 14.05
CA ARG A 171 -12.23 4.82 13.78
C ARG A 171 -13.28 5.12 14.85
N GLU A 172 -13.68 4.13 15.65
CA GLU A 172 -14.71 4.26 16.71
C GLU A 172 -14.14 4.60 18.09
N LEU A 173 -12.82 4.85 18.16
CA LEU A 173 -12.15 5.33 19.36
C LEU A 173 -12.57 6.75 19.68
N VAL A 174 -12.77 7.00 20.97
CA VAL A 174 -13.12 8.32 21.50
C VAL A 174 -12.17 8.74 22.62
N VAL A 175 -12.05 10.04 22.83
CA VAL A 175 -11.26 10.56 23.97
C VAL A 175 -11.79 10.01 25.27
N GLY A 176 -10.90 9.44 26.08
CA GLY A 176 -11.21 8.78 27.35
C GLY A 176 -11.33 7.26 27.27
N ASP A 177 -11.26 6.64 26.09
CA ASP A 177 -11.09 5.19 25.99
C ASP A 177 -9.77 4.77 26.61
N ILE A 178 -9.76 3.60 27.24
CA ILE A 178 -8.55 2.96 27.72
C ILE A 178 -8.14 1.90 26.72
N VAL A 179 -6.99 2.09 26.09
CA VAL A 179 -6.42 1.16 25.11
C VAL A 179 -5.37 0.27 25.76
N GLN A 180 -5.37 -0.99 25.38
CA GLN A 180 -4.34 -1.95 25.70
C GLN A 180 -3.44 -2.12 24.50
N LEU A 181 -2.12 -1.97 24.68
CA LEU A 181 -1.12 -1.98 23.63
C LEU A 181 -0.17 -3.17 23.80
N TYR A 182 0.11 -3.85 22.69
CA TYR A 182 1.02 -4.98 22.62
C TYR A 182 2.03 -4.78 21.49
N ALA A 183 3.13 -5.53 21.54
CA ALA A 183 4.11 -5.53 20.43
C ALA A 183 3.40 -5.88 19.10
N GLY A 184 3.57 -5.03 18.11
CA GLY A 184 2.93 -5.14 16.78
C GLY A 184 1.75 -4.23 16.56
N ASP A 185 1.21 -3.65 17.62
CA ASP A 185 0.08 -2.73 17.51
C ASP A 185 0.52 -1.36 17.00
N MET A 186 -0.32 -0.76 16.22
CA MET A 186 -0.22 0.65 15.86
C MET A 186 -0.91 1.48 16.97
N ILE A 187 -0.28 2.58 17.36
CA ILE A 187 -0.90 3.54 18.28
C ILE A 187 -2.11 4.18 17.59
N PRO A 188 -3.34 3.89 18.07
CA PRO A 188 -4.55 4.19 17.30
C PRO A 188 -5.03 5.64 17.41
N ALA A 189 -4.50 6.39 18.37
CA ALA A 189 -4.82 7.80 18.65
C ALA A 189 -3.67 8.40 19.47
N ASP A 190 -3.67 9.69 19.76
CA ASP A 190 -2.71 10.20 20.73
C ASP A 190 -3.13 9.76 22.15
N VAL A 191 -2.22 9.06 22.84
CA VAL A 191 -2.49 8.41 24.11
C VAL A 191 -1.49 8.79 25.18
N ARG A 192 -1.98 8.89 26.42
CA ARG A 192 -1.19 9.06 27.64
C ARG A 192 -1.05 7.72 28.34
N LEU A 193 0.18 7.27 28.56
CA LEU A 193 0.46 6.00 29.22
C LEU A 193 -0.03 6.04 30.68
N ILE A 194 -0.75 5.01 31.10
CA ILE A 194 -1.20 4.77 32.46
C ILE A 194 -0.29 3.81 33.21
N GLU A 195 0.13 2.76 32.46
CA GLU A 195 1.07 1.73 32.89
C GLU A 195 1.84 1.27 31.67
N SER A 196 3.16 1.11 31.77
CA SER A 196 4.01 0.61 30.70
C SER A 196 5.05 -0.36 31.24
N ARG A 197 5.42 -1.36 30.41
CA ARG A 197 6.44 -2.36 30.72
C ARG A 197 7.32 -2.58 29.53
N ASP A 198 8.58 -2.17 29.63
CA ASP A 198 9.60 -2.28 28.58
C ASP A 198 9.07 -1.84 27.22
N LEU A 199 8.36 -0.70 27.20
CA LEU A 199 7.66 -0.21 26.02
C LEU A 199 8.60 0.56 25.09
N PHE A 200 8.87 0.01 23.92
CA PHE A 200 9.61 0.66 22.86
C PHE A 200 8.69 0.98 21.69
N ILE A 201 8.70 2.24 21.26
CA ILE A 201 7.85 2.77 20.19
C ILE A 201 8.72 3.19 19.01
N SER A 202 8.41 2.71 17.81
CA SER A 202 8.99 3.24 16.58
C SER A 202 8.23 4.50 16.17
N GLN A 203 8.93 5.61 16.10
CA GLN A 203 8.41 6.90 15.65
C GLN A 203 8.83 7.24 14.21
N ALA A 204 9.38 6.26 13.48
CA ALA A 204 9.92 6.43 12.12
C ALA A 204 8.96 7.11 11.14
N VAL A 205 7.65 6.89 11.30
CA VAL A 205 6.60 7.52 10.47
C VAL A 205 6.55 9.04 10.66
N LEU A 206 6.90 9.52 11.85
CA LEU A 206 6.84 10.95 12.22
C LEU A 206 8.21 11.64 12.13
N THR A 207 9.28 10.94 12.51
CA THR A 207 10.63 11.50 12.60
C THR A 207 11.53 11.13 11.42
N GLY A 208 11.23 10.04 10.73
CA GLY A 208 12.14 9.41 9.76
C GLY A 208 13.28 8.60 10.40
N GLU A 209 13.40 8.60 11.74
CA GLU A 209 14.43 7.88 12.48
C GLU A 209 14.00 6.43 12.72
N ALA A 210 14.87 5.47 12.40
CA ALA A 210 14.56 4.04 12.48
C ALA A 210 14.68 3.44 13.89
N LEU A 211 15.38 4.10 14.81
CA LEU A 211 15.61 3.58 16.15
C LEU A 211 14.35 3.74 17.02
N PRO A 212 13.90 2.66 17.69
CA PRO A 212 12.80 2.76 18.64
C PRO A 212 13.18 3.58 19.87
N VAL A 213 12.20 4.34 20.37
CA VAL A 213 12.34 5.15 21.59
C VAL A 213 11.62 4.46 22.72
N GLU A 214 12.28 4.36 23.88
CA GLU A 214 11.64 3.83 25.09
C GLU A 214 10.66 4.84 25.67
N LYS A 215 9.48 4.38 26.10
CA LYS A 215 8.43 5.20 26.67
C LYS A 215 8.01 4.67 28.05
N TYR A 216 7.78 5.58 28.96
CA TYR A 216 7.48 5.31 30.36
C TYR A 216 6.13 5.91 30.77
N ASP A 217 5.47 5.33 31.76
CA ASP A 217 4.21 5.86 32.35
C ASP A 217 4.44 7.08 33.23
N THR A 218 5.68 7.27 33.68
CA THR A 218 6.12 8.39 34.55
C THR A 218 7.09 9.31 33.80
N LEU A 219 7.18 10.57 34.27
CA LEU A 219 8.17 11.52 33.71
C LEU A 219 9.61 11.29 34.22
N GLY A 220 9.81 10.39 35.22
CA GLY A 220 11.12 10.12 35.81
C GLY A 220 11.77 11.36 36.44
N ASP A 221 13.07 11.27 36.73
CA ASP A 221 13.87 12.40 37.28
C ASP A 221 14.02 13.60 36.33
N VAL A 222 13.59 13.48 35.06
CA VAL A 222 13.55 14.60 34.07
C VAL A 222 12.53 15.66 34.52
N ALA A 223 11.53 15.30 35.31
CA ALA A 223 10.53 16.24 35.85
C ALA A 223 11.05 17.16 36.97
N GLN A 224 12.24 16.89 37.55
CA GLN A 224 12.84 17.71 38.60
C GLN A 224 13.67 18.91 38.09
N LYS A 225 13.96 18.99 36.80
CA LYS A 225 14.47 20.24 36.21
C LYS A 225 13.30 21.19 36.07
N SER A 226 13.40 22.25 36.83
CA SER A 226 12.35 23.26 37.16
C SER A 226 11.34 23.54 36.03
N ALA A 227 10.08 23.62 36.42
CA ALA A 227 8.94 23.99 35.57
C ALA A 227 9.10 25.37 34.85
N SER A 228 10.13 26.12 35.15
CA SER A 228 10.50 27.40 34.53
C SER A 228 11.36 27.25 33.28
N ASP A 229 12.15 26.16 33.15
CA ASP A 229 13.11 26.01 32.04
C ASP A 229 12.51 25.28 30.84
N VAL A 230 11.40 24.56 31.00
CA VAL A 230 10.69 23.82 29.94
C VAL A 230 9.76 24.74 29.14
N ALA A 231 9.49 25.94 29.59
CA ALA A 231 8.64 26.90 28.86
C ALA A 231 9.37 27.73 27.82
N ALA A 232 10.68 27.64 27.73
CA ALA A 232 11.50 28.60 26.98
C ALA A 232 12.10 28.12 25.69
N GLU A 233 12.33 26.82 25.41
CA GLU A 233 12.96 26.43 24.14
C GLU A 233 12.57 25.01 23.68
N ASN A 234 11.90 24.91 22.50
CA ASN A 234 11.96 23.82 21.50
C ASN A 234 12.06 22.37 21.97
N GLU A 235 11.36 21.91 23.01
CA GLU A 235 11.23 20.49 23.24
C GLU A 235 10.38 19.87 22.14
N ASN A 236 11.00 18.94 21.42
CA ASN A 236 10.31 18.15 20.41
C ASN A 236 9.24 17.30 21.10
N LEU A 237 7.97 17.52 20.78
CA LEU A 237 6.84 16.80 21.37
C LEU A 237 6.98 15.27 21.32
N LEU A 238 7.75 14.78 20.36
CA LEU A 238 7.99 13.35 20.15
C LEU A 238 8.91 12.72 21.22
N ASP A 239 9.70 13.55 21.92
CA ASP A 239 10.62 13.09 22.97
C ASP A 239 9.93 12.92 24.33
N ILE A 240 8.69 13.39 24.47
CA ILE A 240 7.92 13.25 25.72
C ILE A 240 7.77 11.74 26.06
N PRO A 241 8.26 11.30 27.24
CA PRO A 241 8.37 9.87 27.54
C PRO A 241 7.02 9.16 27.78
N ASN A 242 5.98 9.87 28.20
CA ASN A 242 4.71 9.29 28.64
C ASN A 242 3.54 9.50 27.68
N ILE A 243 3.82 10.02 26.48
CA ILE A 243 2.85 10.18 25.39
C ILE A 243 3.28 9.34 24.20
N CYS A 244 2.33 8.64 23.59
CA CYS A 244 2.50 7.97 22.31
C CYS A 244 1.55 8.59 21.29
N PHE A 245 2.05 8.83 20.09
CA PHE A 245 1.33 9.56 19.04
C PHE A 245 0.71 8.62 18.03
N MET A 246 -0.44 8.99 17.51
CA MET A 246 -1.15 8.26 16.45
C MET A 246 -0.22 7.96 15.26
N GLY A 247 -0.29 6.72 14.76
CA GLY A 247 0.49 6.27 13.60
C GLY A 247 1.91 5.79 13.91
N THR A 248 2.35 5.87 15.18
CA THR A 248 3.57 5.20 15.66
C THR A 248 3.27 3.75 16.06
N ASN A 249 4.30 2.93 16.26
CA ASN A 249 4.12 1.48 16.43
C ASN A 249 4.83 0.97 17.68
N VAL A 250 4.19 0.04 18.37
CA VAL A 250 4.81 -0.71 19.47
C VAL A 250 5.77 -1.75 18.90
N VAL A 251 7.06 -1.61 19.17
CA VAL A 251 8.11 -2.56 18.75
C VAL A 251 8.23 -3.69 19.77
N SER A 252 8.26 -3.35 21.05
CA SER A 252 8.30 -4.32 22.15
C SER A 252 7.60 -3.76 23.39
N GLY A 253 7.33 -4.64 24.35
CA GLY A 253 6.67 -4.30 25.59
C GLY A 253 5.15 -4.31 25.51
N THR A 254 4.54 -3.89 26.63
CA THR A 254 3.09 -3.76 26.77
C THR A 254 2.75 -2.46 27.49
N ALA A 255 1.59 -1.88 27.19
CA ALA A 255 1.13 -0.71 27.90
C ALA A 255 -0.40 -0.63 28.00
N GLN A 256 -0.86 0.07 29.04
CA GLN A 256 -2.22 0.56 29.14
C GLN A 256 -2.19 2.07 29.04
N ALA A 257 -3.03 2.65 28.20
CA ALA A 257 -3.02 4.07 27.93
C ALA A 257 -4.43 4.64 27.77
N VAL A 258 -4.60 5.93 28.08
CA VAL A 258 -5.86 6.65 27.87
C VAL A 258 -5.78 7.52 26.63
N VAL A 259 -6.80 7.49 25.79
CA VAL A 259 -6.92 8.32 24.60
C VAL A 259 -7.15 9.78 25.00
N VAL A 260 -6.25 10.67 24.59
CA VAL A 260 -6.32 12.12 24.89
C VAL A 260 -6.73 12.97 23.70
N ALA A 261 -6.43 12.53 22.48
CA ALA A 261 -6.87 13.20 21.25
C ALA A 261 -7.15 12.18 20.14
N THR A 262 -8.12 12.48 19.25
CA THR A 262 -8.58 11.62 18.17
C THR A 262 -8.67 12.41 16.85
N GLY A 263 -8.48 11.72 15.73
CA GLY A 263 -8.69 12.21 14.36
C GLY A 263 -7.89 13.49 14.04
N PRO A 264 -8.54 14.54 13.52
CA PRO A 264 -7.84 15.78 13.12
C PRO A 264 -7.17 16.53 14.27
N ARG A 265 -7.44 16.14 15.52
CA ARG A 265 -6.89 16.75 16.74
C ARG A 265 -5.65 16.05 17.26
N THR A 266 -5.26 14.93 16.67
CA THR A 266 -4.00 14.25 16.97
C THR A 266 -2.80 15.00 16.40
N TYR A 267 -1.61 14.72 16.89
CA TYR A 267 -0.37 15.25 16.35
C TYR A 267 -0.23 14.92 14.86
N PHE A 268 -0.46 13.66 14.49
CA PHE A 268 -0.47 13.22 13.10
C PHE A 268 -1.52 13.94 12.24
N GLY A 269 -2.73 14.14 12.77
CA GLY A 269 -3.80 14.87 12.09
C GLY A 269 -3.46 16.34 11.83
N SER A 270 -2.69 16.97 12.73
CA SER A 270 -2.21 18.34 12.54
C SER A 270 -1.14 18.44 11.45
N LEU A 271 -0.22 17.47 11.39
CA LEU A 271 0.81 17.37 10.35
C LEU A 271 0.22 17.01 8.98
N ALA A 272 -0.74 16.09 8.94
CA ALA A 272 -1.38 15.68 7.70
C ALA A 272 -1.99 16.86 6.92
N LYS A 273 -2.54 17.86 7.61
CA LYS A 273 -3.01 19.10 6.98
C LYS A 273 -1.90 19.92 6.33
N ALA A 274 -0.68 19.84 6.83
CA ALA A 274 0.48 20.56 6.29
C ALA A 274 1.17 19.77 5.16
N ILE A 275 1.04 18.43 5.17
CA ILE A 275 1.72 17.50 4.24
C ILE A 275 0.82 17.12 3.04
N VAL A 276 -0.48 17.39 3.06
CA VAL A 276 -1.42 17.17 1.94
C VAL A 276 -1.06 18.08 0.76
N GLY A 277 0.04 17.82 0.08
CA GLY A 277 0.47 18.61 -1.06
C GLY A 277 1.44 17.95 -2.04
N THR A 278 2.25 17.00 -1.62
CA THR A 278 3.27 16.43 -2.52
C THR A 278 3.48 14.95 -2.30
N ARG A 279 2.65 14.13 -2.95
CA ARG A 279 2.98 12.70 -3.13
C ARG A 279 4.02 12.56 -4.24
N ALA A 280 5.05 11.77 -3.99
CA ALA A 280 5.98 11.36 -5.05
C ALA A 280 5.19 10.66 -6.18
N GLN A 281 5.46 11.05 -7.44
CA GLN A 281 4.82 10.45 -8.61
C GLN A 281 5.18 8.97 -8.70
N THR A 282 4.17 8.12 -8.85
CA THR A 282 4.35 6.68 -9.05
C THR A 282 4.89 6.37 -10.46
N ALA A 283 5.41 5.16 -10.67
CA ALA A 283 5.79 4.69 -12.01
C ALA A 283 4.61 4.75 -12.99
N PHE A 284 3.40 4.53 -12.49
CA PHE A 284 2.15 4.70 -13.21
C PHE A 284 1.92 6.14 -13.68
N ASP A 285 1.99 7.11 -12.76
CA ASP A 285 1.78 8.52 -13.10
C ASP A 285 2.81 9.01 -14.13
N ARG A 286 4.07 8.58 -13.98
CA ARG A 286 5.13 8.86 -14.96
C ARG A 286 4.85 8.23 -16.32
N GLY A 287 4.32 7.01 -16.36
CA GLY A 287 3.94 6.32 -17.59
C GLY A 287 2.81 7.05 -18.32
N VAL A 288 1.73 7.37 -17.62
CA VAL A 288 0.58 8.12 -18.19
C VAL A 288 1.04 9.50 -18.69
N ASN A 289 1.81 10.23 -17.88
CA ASN A 289 2.36 11.53 -18.28
C ASN A 289 3.25 11.42 -19.51
N SER A 290 4.09 10.39 -19.63
CA SER A 290 4.96 10.18 -20.79
C SER A 290 4.17 9.99 -22.08
N VAL A 291 3.06 9.23 -22.02
CA VAL A 291 2.17 9.04 -23.18
C VAL A 291 1.41 10.32 -23.51
N SER A 292 0.90 11.02 -22.52
CA SER A 292 0.23 12.31 -22.72
C SER A 292 1.16 13.31 -23.39
N TRP A 293 2.42 13.42 -22.93
CA TRP A 293 3.42 14.27 -23.56
C TRP A 293 3.77 13.86 -25.00
N LEU A 294 3.77 12.57 -25.31
CA LEU A 294 3.94 12.08 -26.68
C LEU A 294 2.84 12.64 -27.60
N LEU A 295 1.59 12.53 -27.18
CA LEU A 295 0.44 13.02 -27.96
C LEU A 295 0.40 14.56 -28.04
N ILE A 296 0.74 15.26 -26.96
CA ILE A 296 0.84 16.73 -26.98
C ILE A 296 1.92 17.22 -27.97
N ARG A 297 3.09 16.57 -27.96
CA ARG A 297 4.15 16.93 -28.95
C ARG A 297 3.69 16.71 -30.39
N PHE A 298 2.99 15.62 -30.63
CA PHE A 298 2.41 15.35 -31.93
C PHE A 298 1.41 16.44 -32.34
N MET A 299 0.49 16.79 -31.45
CA MET A 299 -0.48 17.87 -31.66
C MET A 299 0.18 19.21 -31.98
N LEU A 300 1.21 19.60 -31.21
CA LEU A 300 1.92 20.88 -31.42
C LEU A 300 2.60 21.01 -32.80
N VAL A 301 2.91 19.90 -33.44
CA VAL A 301 3.46 19.89 -34.80
C VAL A 301 2.35 19.85 -35.85
N MET A 302 1.35 19.00 -35.67
CA MET A 302 0.37 18.70 -36.70
C MET A 302 -0.70 19.78 -36.87
N VAL A 303 -1.15 20.39 -35.74
CA VAL A 303 -2.20 21.41 -35.78
C VAL A 303 -1.78 22.67 -36.57
N PRO A 304 -0.60 23.28 -36.36
CA PRO A 304 -0.11 24.35 -37.22
C PRO A 304 0.02 23.98 -38.70
N VAL A 305 0.44 22.73 -38.98
CA VAL A 305 0.54 22.25 -40.36
C VAL A 305 -0.83 22.17 -41.05
N VAL A 306 -1.84 21.61 -40.35
CA VAL A 306 -3.23 21.56 -40.83
C VAL A 306 -3.77 22.98 -41.05
N PHE A 307 -3.55 23.89 -40.14
CA PHE A 307 -3.96 25.28 -40.21
C PHE A 307 -3.37 25.97 -41.45
N LEU A 308 -2.04 25.86 -41.61
CA LEU A 308 -1.34 26.52 -42.73
C LEU A 308 -1.75 25.93 -44.10
N ILE A 309 -1.87 24.59 -44.22
CA ILE A 309 -2.30 23.98 -45.45
C ILE A 309 -3.70 24.46 -45.85
N ASN A 310 -4.68 24.39 -44.92
CA ASN A 310 -6.04 24.84 -45.24
C ASN A 310 -6.11 26.35 -45.51
N GLY A 311 -5.41 27.18 -44.76
CA GLY A 311 -5.39 28.63 -44.97
C GLY A 311 -4.77 29.03 -46.28
N ILE A 312 -3.67 28.39 -46.71
CA ILE A 312 -3.01 28.68 -47.96
C ILE A 312 -3.76 28.14 -49.16
N MET A 313 -4.27 26.89 -49.08
CA MET A 313 -4.91 26.20 -50.20
C MET A 313 -6.34 26.71 -50.45
N LYS A 314 -7.06 27.14 -49.42
CA LYS A 314 -8.48 27.50 -49.51
C LYS A 314 -8.77 28.98 -49.35
N GLY A 315 -7.81 29.76 -48.84
CA GLY A 315 -7.95 31.21 -48.62
C GLY A 315 -8.83 31.65 -47.47
N GLU A 316 -9.53 30.72 -46.84
CA GLU A 316 -10.48 30.95 -45.71
C GLU A 316 -9.80 30.69 -44.35
N TRP A 317 -9.07 31.68 -43.89
CA TRP A 317 -8.23 31.54 -42.69
C TRP A 317 -9.05 31.33 -41.40
N TRP A 318 -10.27 31.84 -41.34
CA TRP A 318 -11.13 31.68 -40.18
C TRP A 318 -11.63 30.23 -40.04
N ASP A 319 -12.13 29.66 -41.12
CA ASP A 319 -12.58 28.27 -41.14
C ASP A 319 -11.41 27.27 -41.00
N ALA A 320 -10.25 27.61 -41.57
CA ALA A 320 -9.03 26.86 -41.35
C ALA A 320 -8.61 26.86 -39.85
N MET A 321 -8.82 27.97 -39.13
CA MET A 321 -8.50 28.07 -37.72
C MET A 321 -9.49 27.21 -36.88
N LEU A 322 -10.80 27.33 -37.14
CA LEU A 322 -11.80 26.53 -36.42
C LEU A 322 -11.59 25.03 -36.66
N PHE A 323 -11.29 24.65 -37.89
CA PHE A 323 -10.99 23.28 -38.24
C PHE A 323 -9.71 22.77 -37.53
N ALA A 324 -8.63 23.57 -37.52
CA ALA A 324 -7.38 23.21 -36.84
C ALA A 324 -7.57 23.08 -35.32
N VAL A 325 -8.42 23.93 -34.71
CA VAL A 325 -8.81 23.81 -33.31
C VAL A 325 -9.61 22.53 -33.06
N ALA A 326 -10.54 22.17 -33.97
CA ALA A 326 -11.28 20.91 -33.86
C ALA A 326 -10.36 19.68 -33.96
N VAL A 327 -9.35 19.73 -34.86
CA VAL A 327 -8.31 18.69 -34.96
C VAL A 327 -7.49 18.62 -33.66
N ALA A 328 -7.09 19.76 -33.09
CA ALA A 328 -6.36 19.81 -31.83
C ALA A 328 -7.12 19.15 -30.69
N VAL A 329 -8.42 19.45 -30.60
CA VAL A 329 -9.31 18.84 -29.61
C VAL A 329 -9.42 17.34 -29.81
N GLY A 330 -9.63 16.87 -31.04
CA GLY A 330 -9.71 15.43 -31.32
C GLY A 330 -8.42 14.66 -31.06
N LEU A 331 -7.26 15.33 -31.07
CA LEU A 331 -5.98 14.74 -30.71
C LEU A 331 -5.72 14.66 -29.21
N THR A 332 -6.46 15.38 -28.41
CA THR A 332 -6.25 15.43 -26.96
C THR A 332 -6.82 14.16 -26.32
N PRO A 333 -6.04 13.38 -25.56
CA PRO A 333 -6.52 12.12 -24.97
C PRO A 333 -7.35 12.41 -23.68
N GLU A 334 -8.50 13.00 -23.84
CA GLU A 334 -9.31 13.51 -22.74
C GLU A 334 -9.91 12.42 -21.86
N MET A 335 -10.27 11.30 -22.48
CA MET A 335 -10.85 10.15 -21.81
C MET A 335 -9.79 9.28 -21.10
N LEU A 336 -8.50 9.53 -21.30
CA LEU A 336 -7.42 8.72 -20.74
C LEU A 336 -7.47 8.62 -19.20
N PRO A 337 -7.53 9.71 -18.42
CA PRO A 337 -7.58 9.60 -16.95
C PRO A 337 -8.82 8.84 -16.48
N MET A 338 -9.94 9.04 -17.18
CA MET A 338 -11.20 8.42 -16.85
C MET A 338 -11.21 6.91 -17.17
N ILE A 339 -10.77 6.50 -18.34
CA ILE A 339 -10.71 5.08 -18.74
C ILE A 339 -9.69 4.34 -17.87
N VAL A 340 -8.56 4.97 -17.56
CA VAL A 340 -7.57 4.43 -16.63
C VAL A 340 -8.19 4.20 -15.25
N SER A 341 -8.88 5.20 -14.70
CA SER A 341 -9.52 5.10 -13.40
C SER A 341 -10.63 4.03 -13.39
N ALA A 342 -11.43 3.94 -14.45
CA ALA A 342 -12.47 2.91 -14.60
C ALA A 342 -11.89 1.51 -14.70
N ASN A 343 -10.77 1.32 -15.44
CA ASN A 343 -10.05 0.05 -15.50
C ASN A 343 -9.51 -0.36 -14.13
N LEU A 344 -8.85 0.56 -13.43
CA LEU A 344 -8.28 0.28 -12.11
C LEU A 344 -9.38 -0.04 -11.09
N ALA A 345 -10.48 0.71 -11.07
CA ALA A 345 -11.60 0.45 -10.17
C ALA A 345 -12.26 -0.91 -10.46
N LYS A 346 -12.48 -1.25 -11.74
CA LYS A 346 -12.98 -2.56 -12.14
C LYS A 346 -12.00 -3.67 -11.77
N GLY A 347 -10.71 -3.48 -12.05
CA GLY A 347 -9.66 -4.42 -11.70
C GLY A 347 -9.64 -4.69 -10.20
N ALA A 348 -9.68 -3.64 -9.38
CA ALA A 348 -9.74 -3.75 -7.93
C ALA A 348 -10.98 -4.52 -7.44
N MET A 349 -12.16 -4.27 -7.99
CA MET A 349 -13.37 -5.04 -7.67
C MET A 349 -13.27 -6.52 -8.09
N ALA A 350 -12.66 -6.80 -9.24
CA ALA A 350 -12.45 -8.17 -9.68
C ALA A 350 -11.44 -8.91 -8.80
N MET A 351 -10.38 -8.21 -8.35
CA MET A 351 -9.40 -8.73 -7.38
C MET A 351 -10.04 -9.00 -6.02
N ALA A 352 -10.89 -8.08 -5.53
CA ALA A 352 -11.58 -8.25 -4.24
C ALA A 352 -12.46 -9.51 -4.22
N LYS A 353 -13.12 -9.85 -5.33
CA LYS A 353 -13.87 -11.11 -5.49
C LYS A 353 -12.96 -12.35 -5.43
N ARG A 354 -11.67 -12.19 -5.70
CA ARG A 354 -10.61 -13.20 -5.59
C ARG A 354 -9.81 -13.06 -4.30
N LYS A 355 -10.38 -12.38 -3.29
CA LYS A 355 -9.78 -12.21 -1.96
C LYS A 355 -8.50 -11.37 -1.93
N VAL A 356 -8.30 -10.52 -2.94
CA VAL A 356 -7.20 -9.56 -3.05
C VAL A 356 -7.77 -8.15 -2.94
N VAL A 357 -7.61 -7.51 -1.78
CA VAL A 357 -8.10 -6.16 -1.53
C VAL A 357 -7.02 -5.14 -1.84
N VAL A 358 -7.31 -4.22 -2.72
CA VAL A 358 -6.39 -3.18 -3.16
C VAL A 358 -6.65 -1.91 -2.35
N LYS A 359 -5.69 -1.48 -1.53
CA LYS A 359 -5.77 -0.21 -0.78
C LYS A 359 -5.43 0.98 -1.68
N ARG A 360 -4.50 0.81 -2.62
CA ARG A 360 -4.05 1.83 -3.58
C ARG A 360 -4.24 1.33 -4.99
N LEU A 361 -5.10 1.99 -5.76
CA LEU A 361 -5.43 1.55 -7.12
C LEU A 361 -4.21 1.46 -8.05
N ASN A 362 -3.24 2.37 -7.87
CA ASN A 362 -2.01 2.37 -8.68
C ASN A 362 -1.15 1.12 -8.48
N ALA A 363 -1.27 0.42 -7.34
CA ALA A 363 -0.56 -0.82 -7.06
C ALA A 363 -1.00 -1.98 -7.98
N ILE A 364 -2.20 -1.93 -8.55
CA ILE A 364 -2.68 -2.96 -9.50
C ILE A 364 -1.74 -3.11 -10.69
N GLN A 365 -1.26 -1.99 -11.21
CA GLN A 365 -0.35 -2.00 -12.33
C GLN A 365 1.02 -2.57 -11.95
N ASN A 366 1.57 -2.12 -10.83
CA ASN A 366 2.85 -2.63 -10.34
C ASN A 366 2.75 -4.13 -10.05
N LEU A 367 1.63 -4.61 -9.50
CA LEU A 367 1.36 -6.03 -9.32
C LEU A 367 1.38 -6.79 -10.66
N GLY A 368 0.78 -6.24 -11.71
CA GLY A 368 0.83 -6.80 -13.06
C GLY A 368 2.21 -6.75 -13.72
N ALA A 369 3.01 -5.75 -13.39
CA ALA A 369 4.37 -5.57 -13.89
C ALA A 369 5.43 -6.35 -13.09
N MET A 370 5.06 -6.90 -11.92
CA MET A 370 5.95 -7.59 -11.01
C MET A 370 6.64 -8.77 -11.70
N ASP A 371 7.96 -8.80 -11.62
CA ASP A 371 8.84 -9.86 -12.13
C ASP A 371 9.65 -10.54 -11.02
N VAL A 372 9.76 -9.91 -9.83
CA VAL A 372 10.35 -10.51 -8.64
C VAL A 372 9.41 -10.37 -7.46
N LEU A 373 9.12 -11.48 -6.79
CA LEU A 373 8.40 -11.52 -5.52
C LEU A 373 9.37 -11.88 -4.41
N CYS A 374 9.58 -10.97 -3.48
CA CYS A 374 10.27 -11.24 -2.24
C CYS A 374 9.24 -11.60 -1.16
N THR A 375 9.46 -12.66 -0.41
CA THR A 375 8.54 -13.13 0.62
C THR A 375 9.28 -13.50 1.90
N ASP A 376 8.64 -13.27 3.06
CA ASP A 376 9.13 -13.90 4.28
C ASP A 376 8.83 -15.41 4.23
N LYS A 377 9.58 -16.20 4.99
CA LYS A 377 9.42 -17.64 5.09
C LYS A 377 8.19 -18.00 5.92
N THR A 378 8.12 -17.43 7.13
CA THR A 378 7.18 -17.86 8.18
C THR A 378 5.75 -17.46 7.82
N GLY A 379 4.85 -18.45 7.92
CA GLY A 379 3.44 -18.25 7.64
C GLY A 379 3.10 -18.03 6.16
N THR A 380 4.07 -17.80 5.27
CA THR A 380 3.86 -17.69 3.82
C THR A 380 4.21 -19.01 3.11
N LEU A 381 5.43 -19.49 3.26
CA LEU A 381 5.87 -20.79 2.74
C LEU A 381 5.53 -21.93 3.70
N THR A 382 5.41 -21.61 4.98
CA THR A 382 5.08 -22.54 6.06
C THR A 382 3.66 -22.34 6.58
N GLN A 383 3.14 -23.33 7.28
CA GLN A 383 1.83 -23.25 7.93
C GLN A 383 1.89 -22.25 9.09
N ASP A 384 0.75 -21.59 9.43
CA ASP A 384 0.63 -20.76 10.62
C ASP A 384 0.55 -21.57 11.93
N LYS A 385 0.95 -22.84 11.89
CA LYS A 385 1.02 -23.74 13.03
C LYS A 385 2.45 -24.14 13.27
N ILE A 386 2.93 -23.83 14.44
CA ILE A 386 4.19 -24.35 14.95
C ILE A 386 3.87 -25.51 15.87
N ILE A 387 4.60 -26.61 15.74
CA ILE A 387 4.45 -27.80 16.57
C ILE A 387 5.70 -27.96 17.43
N LEU A 388 5.53 -28.10 18.75
CA LEU A 388 6.62 -28.52 19.63
C LEU A 388 6.86 -30.02 19.42
N GLU A 389 8.04 -30.39 18.98
CA GLU A 389 8.39 -31.78 18.69
C GLU A 389 9.19 -32.42 19.84
N HIS A 390 10.26 -31.73 20.30
CA HIS A 390 11.08 -32.23 21.38
C HIS A 390 11.29 -31.20 22.48
N HIS A 391 11.40 -31.68 23.71
CA HIS A 391 11.84 -30.97 24.90
C HIS A 391 12.96 -31.77 25.55
N ILE A 392 14.20 -31.29 25.41
CA ILE A 392 15.41 -32.04 25.70
C ILE A 392 16.33 -31.28 26.65
N ASP A 393 17.11 -32.05 27.41
CA ASP A 393 18.16 -31.50 28.25
C ASP A 393 19.41 -31.13 27.45
N THR A 394 20.47 -30.74 28.15
CA THR A 394 21.75 -30.35 27.56
C THR A 394 22.56 -31.50 26.92
N HIS A 395 22.06 -32.74 27.04
CA HIS A 395 22.60 -33.95 26.39
C HIS A 395 21.72 -34.50 25.26
N GLY A 396 20.65 -33.80 24.94
CA GLY A 396 19.68 -34.23 23.90
C GLY A 396 18.70 -35.31 24.38
N GLN A 397 18.58 -35.58 25.69
CA GLN A 397 17.63 -36.51 26.23
C GLN A 397 16.32 -35.83 26.57
N LYS A 398 15.20 -36.51 26.34
CA LYS A 398 13.86 -36.01 26.68
C LYS A 398 13.81 -35.68 28.18
N ASN A 399 13.34 -34.48 28.49
CA ASN A 399 13.31 -33.99 29.87
C ASN A 399 12.05 -33.13 30.15
N ASP A 400 11.14 -33.68 30.96
CA ASP A 400 9.88 -33.04 31.29
C ASP A 400 10.07 -31.80 32.18
N ALA A 401 11.18 -31.67 32.91
CA ALA A 401 11.46 -30.45 33.68
C ALA A 401 11.70 -29.24 32.75
N VAL A 402 12.31 -29.44 31.58
CA VAL A 402 12.45 -28.41 30.56
C VAL A 402 11.09 -27.97 30.04
N LEU A 403 10.18 -28.93 29.78
CA LEU A 403 8.82 -28.64 29.36
C LEU A 403 8.03 -27.87 30.45
N GLN A 404 8.21 -28.22 31.75
CA GLN A 404 7.58 -27.51 32.86
C GLN A 404 8.04 -26.05 32.94
N LEU A 405 9.31 -25.79 32.80
CA LEU A 405 9.86 -24.43 32.74
C LEU A 405 9.34 -23.64 31.54
N ALA A 406 9.33 -24.27 30.36
CA ALA A 406 8.77 -23.69 29.16
C ALA A 406 7.27 -23.36 29.31
N TRP A 407 6.53 -24.26 29.93
CA TRP A 407 5.10 -24.04 30.21
C TRP A 407 4.89 -22.86 31.16
N LEU A 408 5.67 -22.74 32.26
CA LEU A 408 5.63 -21.59 33.18
C LEU A 408 5.84 -20.27 32.42
N ASN A 409 6.87 -20.25 31.58
CA ASN A 409 7.20 -19.09 30.78
C ASN A 409 6.06 -18.74 29.80
N SER A 410 5.53 -19.68 29.05
CA SER A 410 4.47 -19.44 28.05
C SER A 410 3.09 -19.19 28.68
N TYR A 411 2.79 -19.81 29.83
CA TYR A 411 1.49 -19.68 30.49
C TYR A 411 1.31 -18.30 31.14
N HIS A 412 2.33 -17.78 31.81
CA HIS A 412 2.26 -16.53 32.56
C HIS A 412 2.53 -15.28 31.72
N GLN A 413 2.88 -15.45 30.46
CA GLN A 413 3.05 -14.32 29.53
C GLN A 413 1.75 -13.55 29.33
N SER A 414 1.83 -12.22 29.37
CA SER A 414 0.71 -11.32 29.08
C SER A 414 0.55 -11.11 27.57
N GLY A 415 -0.65 -10.73 27.14
CA GLY A 415 -0.93 -10.40 25.75
C GLY A 415 -1.25 -11.60 24.86
N ILE A 416 -1.18 -11.37 23.55
CA ILE A 416 -1.39 -12.43 22.54
C ILE A 416 -0.16 -13.33 22.52
N LYS A 417 -0.36 -14.60 22.87
CA LYS A 417 0.70 -15.59 22.86
C LYS A 417 1.15 -15.86 21.42
N ASN A 418 2.46 -15.83 21.19
CA ASN A 418 3.01 -16.18 19.88
C ASN A 418 2.79 -17.68 19.56
N LEU A 419 3.00 -18.09 18.30
CA LEU A 419 2.74 -19.45 17.86
C LEU A 419 3.58 -20.50 18.60
N MET A 420 4.81 -20.16 19.04
CA MET A 420 5.65 -21.09 19.81
C MET A 420 5.16 -21.26 21.24
N ASP A 421 4.66 -20.19 21.88
CA ASP A 421 4.04 -20.26 23.19
C ASP A 421 2.75 -21.07 23.17
N GLN A 422 1.94 -20.88 22.12
CA GLN A 422 0.74 -21.69 21.90
C GLN A 422 1.08 -23.16 21.69
N ALA A 423 2.16 -23.44 20.93
CA ALA A 423 2.63 -24.81 20.70
C ALA A 423 3.07 -25.50 22.00
N VAL A 424 3.79 -24.78 22.89
CA VAL A 424 4.20 -25.30 24.22
C VAL A 424 2.98 -25.62 25.07
N ILE A 425 2.01 -24.73 25.13
CA ILE A 425 0.79 -24.93 25.93
C ILE A 425 -0.03 -26.10 25.36
N TYR A 426 -0.27 -26.10 24.04
CA TYR A 426 -1.01 -27.15 23.37
C TYR A 426 -0.37 -28.52 23.57
N PHE A 427 0.96 -28.62 23.38
CA PHE A 427 1.70 -29.86 23.61
C PHE A 427 1.56 -30.33 25.06
N SER A 428 1.72 -29.43 26.01
CA SER A 428 1.61 -29.72 27.45
C SER A 428 0.20 -30.19 27.84
N ASP A 429 -0.84 -29.59 27.26
CA ASP A 429 -2.24 -29.94 27.53
C ASP A 429 -2.64 -31.31 26.95
N ASN A 430 -2.00 -31.74 25.85
CA ASN A 430 -2.28 -32.98 25.17
C ASN A 430 -1.28 -34.14 25.47
N THR A 431 -0.26 -33.89 26.32
CA THR A 431 0.72 -34.92 26.68
C THR A 431 0.22 -35.74 27.87
N PRO A 432 -0.09 -37.06 27.69
CA PRO A 432 -0.51 -37.90 28.80
C PRO A 432 0.55 -37.96 29.90
N GLY A 433 0.13 -37.77 31.16
CA GLY A 433 1.03 -37.83 32.32
C GLY A 433 1.86 -36.60 32.60
N PHE A 434 1.77 -35.53 31.77
CA PHE A 434 2.42 -34.28 32.08
C PHE A 434 1.84 -33.55 33.28
N VAL A 435 2.67 -33.29 34.29
CA VAL A 435 2.27 -32.59 35.52
C VAL A 435 2.57 -31.12 35.37
N LYS A 436 1.53 -30.28 35.28
CA LYS A 436 1.68 -28.83 35.22
C LYS A 436 2.27 -28.31 36.54
N PRO A 437 3.25 -27.42 36.54
CA PRO A 437 3.81 -26.82 37.73
C PRO A 437 2.74 -26.08 38.52
N GLN A 438 2.52 -26.47 39.80
CA GLN A 438 1.55 -25.83 40.67
C GLN A 438 2.26 -25.05 41.78
N GLY A 439 1.62 -23.97 42.26
CA GLY A 439 2.13 -23.17 43.40
C GLY A 439 3.06 -22.03 43.03
N TYR A 440 3.19 -21.75 41.76
CA TYR A 440 3.87 -20.56 41.22
C TYR A 440 2.88 -19.43 40.96
N SER A 441 3.24 -18.20 41.27
CA SER A 441 2.48 -17.02 40.90
C SER A 441 3.39 -16.01 40.18
N LYS A 442 2.88 -15.37 39.16
CA LYS A 442 3.60 -14.34 38.39
C LYS A 442 3.98 -13.17 39.30
N VAL A 443 5.22 -12.73 39.18
CA VAL A 443 5.72 -11.50 39.81
C VAL A 443 5.87 -10.42 38.77
N ASP A 444 6.59 -10.72 37.66
CA ASP A 444 6.88 -9.79 36.61
C ASP A 444 7.16 -10.52 35.29
N GLU A 445 7.29 -9.76 34.19
CA GLU A 445 7.73 -10.28 32.89
C GLU A 445 8.56 -9.26 32.12
N MET A 446 9.52 -9.75 31.35
CA MET A 446 10.23 -9.01 30.34
C MET A 446 9.78 -9.52 28.98
N PRO A 447 8.90 -8.75 28.25
CA PRO A 447 8.32 -9.21 27.01
C PRO A 447 9.34 -9.52 25.92
N PHE A 448 8.91 -10.25 24.89
CA PHE A 448 9.77 -10.57 23.75
C PHE A 448 10.21 -9.29 23.03
N ASP A 449 11.50 -9.23 22.72
CA ASP A 449 12.13 -8.17 21.93
C ASP A 449 12.90 -8.76 20.77
N PHE A 450 12.70 -8.19 19.58
CA PHE A 450 13.32 -8.64 18.32
C PHE A 450 14.84 -8.43 18.29
N ILE A 451 15.38 -7.51 19.10
CA ILE A 451 16.83 -7.27 19.22
C ILE A 451 17.43 -8.28 20.15
N ARG A 452 16.84 -8.43 21.35
CA ARG A 452 17.29 -9.38 22.37
C ARG A 452 16.95 -10.84 22.02
N ARG A 453 15.96 -11.08 21.18
CA ARG A 453 15.45 -12.40 20.72
C ARG A 453 15.16 -13.39 21.86
N ARG A 454 14.71 -12.87 23.02
CA ARG A 454 14.33 -13.65 24.20
C ARG A 454 13.21 -12.98 24.97
N LEU A 455 12.61 -13.78 25.81
CA LEU A 455 11.56 -13.32 26.69
C LEU A 455 11.72 -14.00 28.06
N SER A 456 11.43 -13.28 29.14
CA SER A 456 11.59 -13.79 30.50
C SER A 456 10.33 -13.59 31.32
N ILE A 457 10.07 -14.53 32.22
CA ILE A 457 9.03 -14.46 33.24
C ILE A 457 9.68 -14.64 34.59
N VAL A 458 9.25 -13.86 35.57
CA VAL A 458 9.59 -14.05 36.96
C VAL A 458 8.37 -14.54 37.72
N VAL A 459 8.51 -15.73 38.29
CA VAL A 459 7.47 -16.34 39.15
C VAL A 459 8.01 -16.54 40.54
N LYS A 460 7.14 -16.54 41.56
CA LYS A 460 7.49 -16.85 42.95
C LYS A 460 6.91 -18.18 43.36
N ASP A 461 7.67 -18.94 44.13
CA ASP A 461 7.26 -20.18 44.74
C ASP A 461 6.49 -19.98 46.06
N LYS A 462 6.07 -21.07 46.71
CA LYS A 462 5.40 -21.05 48.02
C LYS A 462 6.28 -20.52 49.16
N GLN A 463 7.63 -20.62 49.01
CA GLN A 463 8.60 -20.13 49.97
C GLN A 463 8.99 -18.65 49.72
N GLN A 464 8.35 -18.00 48.77
CA GLN A 464 8.63 -16.61 48.35
C GLN A 464 10.00 -16.40 47.70
N ASN A 465 10.67 -17.46 47.22
CA ASN A 465 11.82 -17.31 46.31
C ASN A 465 11.32 -17.03 44.91
N HIS A 466 12.08 -16.22 44.18
CA HIS A 466 11.74 -15.89 42.79
C HIS A 466 12.54 -16.77 41.85
N LEU A 467 11.87 -17.22 40.77
CA LEU A 467 12.48 -17.97 39.70
C LEU A 467 12.28 -17.17 38.40
N LEU A 468 13.37 -16.70 37.83
CA LEU A 468 13.39 -16.13 36.49
C LEU A 468 13.53 -17.27 35.49
N VAL A 469 12.58 -17.39 34.55
CA VAL A 469 12.59 -18.37 33.44
C VAL A 469 12.70 -17.59 32.15
N CYS A 470 13.82 -17.72 31.47
CA CYS A 470 14.10 -17.08 30.19
C CYS A 470 14.06 -18.12 29.08
N LYS A 471 13.44 -17.73 27.95
CA LYS A 471 13.37 -18.55 26.74
C LYS A 471 13.78 -17.69 25.54
N GLY A 472 14.68 -18.15 24.70
CA GLY A 472 15.19 -17.36 23.59
C GLY A 472 16.01 -18.13 22.57
N ALA A 473 16.51 -17.40 21.58
CA ALA A 473 17.37 -17.95 20.54
C ALA A 473 18.71 -18.43 21.11
N VAL A 474 19.27 -19.44 20.47
CA VAL A 474 20.43 -20.19 21.03
C VAL A 474 21.62 -19.29 21.28
N GLU A 475 22.03 -18.51 20.30
CA GLU A 475 23.24 -17.67 20.39
C GLU A 475 23.11 -16.60 21.47
N GLU A 476 21.95 -15.94 21.54
CA GLU A 476 21.64 -14.89 22.51
C GLU A 476 21.52 -15.44 23.94
N MET A 477 20.96 -16.65 24.10
CA MET A 477 20.86 -17.30 25.40
C MET A 477 22.21 -17.78 25.92
N LEU A 478 23.06 -18.34 25.05
CA LEU A 478 24.43 -18.72 25.39
C LEU A 478 25.25 -17.52 25.83
N SER A 479 25.05 -16.33 25.26
CA SER A 479 25.82 -15.13 25.61
C SER A 479 25.59 -14.60 27.02
N ILE A 480 24.39 -14.83 27.58
CA ILE A 480 23.96 -14.34 28.91
C ILE A 480 23.98 -15.44 29.99
N SER A 481 24.32 -16.66 29.61
CA SER A 481 24.37 -17.81 30.52
C SER A 481 25.81 -18.11 30.96
N THR A 482 25.96 -18.39 32.25
CA THR A 482 27.27 -18.72 32.85
C THR A 482 27.37 -20.19 33.28
N HIS A 483 26.26 -20.87 33.43
CA HIS A 483 26.15 -22.24 33.87
C HIS A 483 25.18 -23.07 33.02
N MET A 484 25.26 -24.39 33.14
CA MET A 484 24.28 -25.29 32.53
C MET A 484 23.92 -26.43 33.52
N GLN A 485 22.76 -27.04 33.34
CA GLN A 485 22.38 -28.26 34.03
C GLN A 485 22.96 -29.48 33.30
N GLU A 486 23.73 -30.28 34.02
CA GLU A 486 24.31 -31.53 33.54
C GLU A 486 24.00 -32.63 34.53
N ASN A 487 23.18 -33.63 34.14
CA ASN A 487 22.78 -34.77 34.98
C ASN A 487 22.26 -34.32 36.39
N GLY A 488 21.45 -33.27 36.44
CA GLY A 488 20.90 -32.72 37.69
C GLY A 488 21.87 -31.86 38.53
N LYS A 489 23.09 -31.61 38.04
CA LYS A 489 24.09 -30.73 38.68
C LYS A 489 24.28 -29.47 37.85
N VAL A 490 24.50 -28.36 38.53
CA VAL A 490 24.85 -27.10 37.90
C VAL A 490 26.38 -27.08 37.69
N VAL A 491 26.82 -26.93 36.46
CA VAL A 491 28.23 -26.87 36.05
C VAL A 491 28.51 -25.59 35.30
N GLU A 492 29.73 -25.11 35.34
CA GLU A 492 30.15 -23.90 34.61
C GLU A 492 30.10 -24.11 33.10
N LEU A 493 29.62 -23.11 32.38
CA LEU A 493 29.50 -23.10 30.92
C LEU A 493 30.79 -22.54 30.31
N ASN A 494 31.77 -23.41 30.12
CA ASN A 494 33.02 -23.08 29.42
C ASN A 494 32.85 -23.12 27.88
N ASP A 495 33.88 -22.64 27.16
CA ASP A 495 33.79 -22.53 25.69
C ASP A 495 33.51 -23.87 25.01
N SER A 496 34.17 -24.96 25.47
CA SER A 496 33.93 -26.30 24.89
C SER A 496 32.47 -26.77 25.04
N ARG A 497 31.84 -26.47 26.17
CA ARG A 497 30.43 -26.79 26.41
C ARG A 497 29.51 -25.88 25.59
N ARG A 498 29.83 -24.59 25.41
CA ARG A 498 29.13 -23.69 24.52
C ARG A 498 29.11 -24.21 23.09
N ASP A 499 30.27 -24.61 22.58
CA ASP A 499 30.43 -25.15 21.24
C ASP A 499 29.62 -26.44 21.07
N ALA A 500 29.62 -27.33 22.07
CA ALA A 500 28.86 -28.57 22.06
C ALA A 500 27.33 -28.29 22.00
N LEU A 501 26.82 -27.37 22.81
CA LEU A 501 25.41 -26.97 22.80
C LEU A 501 25.00 -26.30 21.47
N LEU A 502 25.89 -25.46 20.92
CA LEU A 502 25.67 -24.83 19.62
C LEU A 502 25.66 -25.86 18.49
N ALA A 503 26.59 -26.84 18.52
CA ALA A 503 26.63 -27.93 17.55
C ALA A 503 25.34 -28.76 17.58
N MET A 504 24.89 -29.14 18.80
CA MET A 504 23.62 -29.88 18.98
C MET A 504 22.41 -29.09 18.43
N ALA A 505 22.31 -27.81 18.72
CA ALA A 505 21.28 -26.97 18.19
C ALA A 505 21.34 -26.86 16.66
N ASN A 506 22.54 -26.76 16.09
CA ASN A 506 22.72 -26.73 14.65
C ASN A 506 22.35 -28.05 13.97
N ASP A 507 22.56 -29.18 14.61
CA ASP A 507 22.16 -30.47 14.06
C ASP A 507 20.63 -30.58 14.01
N TYR A 508 19.90 -30.17 15.05
CA TYR A 508 18.44 -30.06 14.99
C TYR A 508 17.98 -29.05 13.92
N ASN A 509 18.67 -27.93 13.77
CA ASN A 509 18.37 -26.96 12.71
C ASN A 509 18.57 -27.58 11.31
N LYS A 510 19.61 -28.41 11.08
CA LYS A 510 19.82 -29.14 9.82
C LYS A 510 18.65 -30.09 9.53
N ASP A 511 18.08 -30.68 10.59
CA ASP A 511 16.88 -31.51 10.49
C ASP A 511 15.57 -30.72 10.34
N GLY A 512 15.66 -29.39 10.25
CA GLY A 512 14.53 -28.51 9.95
C GLY A 512 13.75 -28.03 11.16
N PHE A 513 14.26 -28.30 12.36
CA PHE A 513 13.66 -27.79 13.58
C PHE A 513 14.14 -26.38 13.90
N ARG A 514 13.26 -25.57 14.46
CA ARG A 514 13.62 -24.31 15.10
C ARG A 514 13.92 -24.59 16.56
N VAL A 515 15.09 -24.18 17.03
CA VAL A 515 15.56 -24.49 18.38
C VAL A 515 15.53 -23.25 19.28
N LEU A 516 14.92 -23.38 20.46
CA LEU A 516 14.99 -22.39 21.52
C LEU A 516 15.66 -22.98 22.76
N VAL A 517 16.41 -22.15 23.47
CA VAL A 517 16.99 -22.49 24.79
C VAL A 517 16.03 -22.06 25.90
N VAL A 518 15.92 -22.89 26.92
CA VAL A 518 15.29 -22.55 28.21
C VAL A 518 16.37 -22.48 29.27
N ALA A 519 16.44 -21.34 29.95
CA ALA A 519 17.40 -21.11 31.03
C ALA A 519 16.69 -20.47 32.23
N THR A 520 17.27 -20.64 33.40
CA THR A 520 16.70 -20.17 34.64
C THR A 520 17.69 -19.45 35.53
N ARG A 521 17.21 -18.59 36.42
CA ARG A 521 17.96 -18.00 37.50
C ARG A 521 17.12 -18.02 38.77
N SER A 522 17.61 -18.66 39.81
CA SER A 522 16.98 -18.65 41.13
C SER A 522 17.42 -17.41 41.91
N ILE A 523 16.43 -16.69 42.47
CA ILE A 523 16.67 -15.46 43.25
C ILE A 523 16.08 -15.71 44.63
N ALA A 524 16.96 -15.68 45.61
CA ALA A 524 16.55 -15.89 47.02
C ALA A 524 15.60 -14.79 47.50
N LYS A 525 14.69 -15.12 48.42
CA LYS A 525 13.75 -14.16 49.01
C LYS A 525 14.39 -12.86 49.51
N ALA A 526 15.64 -12.93 49.99
CA ALA A 526 16.37 -11.76 50.48
C ALA A 526 16.76 -10.77 49.37
N GLU A 527 16.89 -11.24 48.12
CA GLU A 527 17.29 -10.48 46.93
C GLU A 527 16.10 -10.18 46.00
N ALA A 528 14.91 -10.64 46.42
CA ALA A 528 13.70 -10.55 45.58
C ALA A 528 13.24 -9.10 45.42
N LYS A 529 13.03 -8.68 44.17
CA LYS A 529 12.53 -7.36 43.78
C LYS A 529 11.03 -7.42 43.52
N LYS A 530 10.35 -6.26 43.57
CA LYS A 530 8.97 -6.14 43.10
C LYS A 530 8.82 -6.02 41.63
N GLN A 531 9.84 -5.46 40.96
CA GLN A 531 9.92 -5.28 39.51
C GLN A 531 11.30 -5.71 39.02
N TYR A 532 11.32 -6.32 37.83
CA TYR A 532 12.51 -6.79 37.15
C TYR A 532 12.59 -6.12 35.78
N GLY A 533 13.80 -5.95 35.25
CA GLY A 533 14.03 -5.38 33.92
C GLY A 533 15.00 -6.22 33.11
N THR A 534 15.27 -5.78 31.89
CA THR A 534 16.19 -6.45 30.95
C THR A 534 17.61 -6.61 31.52
N VAL A 535 17.99 -5.73 32.44
CA VAL A 535 19.29 -5.79 33.15
C VAL A 535 19.40 -6.99 34.12
N ASP A 536 18.27 -7.59 34.51
CA ASP A 536 18.26 -8.76 35.39
C ASP A 536 18.44 -10.09 34.63
N GLU A 537 18.44 -10.06 33.30
CA GLU A 537 18.65 -11.22 32.41
C GLU A 537 20.15 -11.52 32.26
N HIS A 538 20.79 -11.96 33.31
CA HIS A 538 22.22 -12.33 33.31
C HIS A 538 22.48 -13.52 34.26
N ASP A 539 23.64 -14.17 34.11
CA ASP A 539 24.07 -15.31 34.91
C ASP A 539 23.03 -16.45 34.93
N LEU A 540 22.49 -16.76 33.76
CA LEU A 540 21.48 -17.79 33.62
C LEU A 540 22.12 -19.19 33.62
N ILE A 541 21.33 -20.18 34.05
CA ILE A 541 21.64 -21.60 34.01
C ILE A 541 20.84 -22.25 32.90
N ILE A 542 21.47 -22.75 31.85
CA ILE A 542 20.81 -23.43 30.75
C ILE A 542 20.21 -24.74 31.27
N SER A 543 18.93 -24.91 31.12
CA SER A 543 18.19 -26.10 31.51
C SER A 543 17.98 -27.10 30.36
N GLY A 544 17.87 -26.63 29.13
CA GLY A 544 17.66 -27.46 27.97
C GLY A 544 17.12 -26.72 26.77
N PHE A 545 16.61 -27.50 25.82
CA PHE A 545 16.14 -27.00 24.51
C PHE A 545 14.71 -27.43 24.19
N LEU A 546 14.06 -26.60 23.41
CA LEU A 546 12.78 -26.87 22.79
C LEU A 546 13.01 -26.89 21.28
N THR A 547 12.50 -27.89 20.59
CA THR A 547 12.57 -27.96 19.14
C THR A 547 11.17 -27.87 18.54
N PHE A 548 11.01 -26.95 17.61
CA PHE A 548 9.75 -26.69 16.94
C PHE A 548 9.84 -27.04 15.47
N LEU A 549 8.78 -27.63 14.95
CA LEU A 549 8.60 -27.89 13.54
C LEU A 549 7.67 -26.80 12.95
N ASP A 550 8.08 -26.25 11.81
CA ASP A 550 7.33 -25.27 11.02
C ASP A 550 7.05 -25.94 9.65
N PRO A 551 5.95 -26.70 9.52
CA PRO A 551 5.71 -27.49 8.32
C PRO A 551 5.41 -26.59 7.12
N PRO A 552 5.94 -26.94 5.91
CA PRO A 552 5.61 -26.21 4.70
C PRO A 552 4.12 -26.31 4.38
N LYS A 553 3.58 -25.28 3.72
CA LYS A 553 2.22 -25.34 3.16
C LYS A 553 2.20 -26.25 1.93
N GLU A 554 1.25 -27.15 1.85
CA GLU A 554 1.07 -28.00 0.66
C GLU A 554 0.82 -27.18 -0.61
N SER A 555 0.16 -26.03 -0.48
CA SER A 555 -0.12 -25.12 -1.60
C SER A 555 1.07 -24.27 -2.06
N ALA A 556 2.16 -24.19 -1.28
CA ALA A 556 3.27 -23.29 -1.59
C ALA A 556 4.06 -23.72 -2.84
N GLY A 557 4.36 -25.02 -2.97
CA GLY A 557 5.07 -25.56 -4.14
C GLY A 557 4.33 -25.29 -5.46
N PRO A 558 3.06 -25.71 -5.61
CA PRO A 558 2.26 -25.42 -6.79
C PRO A 558 2.15 -23.91 -7.09
N ALA A 559 2.01 -23.08 -6.07
CA ALA A 559 1.90 -21.63 -6.25
C ALA A 559 3.21 -20.98 -6.75
N ILE A 560 4.35 -21.43 -6.24
CA ILE A 560 5.67 -20.99 -6.71
C ILE A 560 5.88 -21.39 -8.17
N ALA A 561 5.49 -22.61 -8.55
CA ALA A 561 5.54 -23.06 -9.94
C ALA A 561 4.63 -22.20 -10.84
N ALA A 562 3.40 -21.90 -10.42
CA ALA A 562 2.47 -21.06 -11.15
C ALA A 562 3.01 -19.63 -11.33
N LEU A 563 3.60 -19.03 -10.29
CA LEU A 563 4.25 -17.71 -10.37
C LEU A 563 5.43 -17.71 -11.35
N ARG A 564 6.26 -18.75 -11.33
CA ARG A 564 7.36 -18.91 -12.27
C ARG A 564 6.87 -19.04 -13.71
N ASP A 565 5.79 -19.79 -13.96
CA ASP A 565 5.20 -19.97 -15.30
C ASP A 565 4.68 -18.67 -15.90
N ILE A 566 4.31 -17.72 -15.07
CA ILE A 566 3.94 -16.37 -15.47
C ILE A 566 5.10 -15.37 -15.40
N GLY A 567 6.36 -15.84 -15.22
CA GLY A 567 7.57 -15.01 -15.25
C GLY A 567 7.80 -14.19 -13.99
N VAL A 568 7.36 -14.66 -12.83
CA VAL A 568 7.67 -14.06 -11.52
C VAL A 568 8.65 -14.93 -10.78
N ALA A 569 9.86 -14.43 -10.53
CA ALA A 569 10.87 -15.09 -9.72
C ALA A 569 10.56 -14.89 -8.22
N VAL A 570 10.64 -15.96 -7.43
CA VAL A 570 10.41 -15.89 -5.98
C VAL A 570 11.75 -15.91 -5.26
N LYS A 571 11.97 -14.92 -4.37
CA LYS A 571 13.12 -14.83 -3.47
C LYS A 571 12.65 -14.80 -2.02
N VAL A 572 13.41 -15.39 -1.12
CA VAL A 572 13.06 -15.50 0.31
C VAL A 572 13.94 -14.57 1.14
N LEU A 573 13.33 -13.64 1.86
CA LEU A 573 13.99 -12.68 2.74
C LEU A 573 13.47 -12.86 4.16
N THR A 574 14.27 -13.49 5.02
CA THR A 574 13.82 -13.85 6.37
C THR A 574 14.81 -13.44 7.45
N GLY A 575 14.30 -13.16 8.65
CA GLY A 575 15.09 -13.03 9.87
C GLY A 575 15.54 -14.37 10.47
N ASP A 576 15.03 -15.49 9.95
CA ASP A 576 15.28 -16.85 10.47
C ASP A 576 16.66 -17.40 10.07
N ASN A 577 16.98 -18.56 10.67
CA ASN A 577 18.21 -19.28 10.39
C ASN A 577 18.26 -19.78 8.93
N ALA A 578 19.44 -19.65 8.31
CA ALA A 578 19.66 -20.01 6.91
C ALA A 578 19.41 -21.50 6.63
N VAL A 579 19.85 -22.38 7.52
CA VAL A 579 19.77 -23.84 7.32
C VAL A 579 18.31 -24.29 7.25
N VAL A 580 17.48 -23.84 8.19
CA VAL A 580 16.02 -24.12 8.21
C VAL A 580 15.34 -23.56 6.98
N THR A 581 15.68 -22.32 6.61
CA THR A 581 15.10 -21.66 5.43
C THR A 581 15.43 -22.41 4.14
N MET A 582 16.67 -22.80 3.95
CA MET A 582 17.10 -23.58 2.78
C MET A 582 16.35 -24.91 2.65
N ARG A 583 16.13 -25.60 3.76
CA ARG A 583 15.34 -26.87 3.76
C ARG A 583 13.90 -26.62 3.32
N ILE A 584 13.23 -25.64 3.90
CA ILE A 584 11.86 -25.27 3.50
C ILE A 584 11.81 -24.90 2.03
N CYS A 585 12.77 -24.10 1.54
CA CYS A 585 12.83 -23.73 0.11
C CYS A 585 12.90 -24.96 -0.80
N ARG A 586 13.76 -25.94 -0.49
CA ARG A 586 13.83 -27.19 -1.28
C ARG A 586 12.52 -27.97 -1.26
N GLN A 587 11.84 -28.05 -0.10
CA GLN A 587 10.57 -28.75 0.04
C GLN A 587 9.44 -28.12 -0.79
N VAL A 588 9.47 -26.80 -0.98
CA VAL A 588 8.49 -26.08 -1.80
C VAL A 588 8.93 -25.88 -3.25
N GLY A 589 10.03 -26.52 -3.68
CA GLY A 589 10.49 -26.49 -5.08
C GLY A 589 11.24 -25.23 -5.48
N LEU A 590 11.77 -24.47 -4.51
CA LEU A 590 12.73 -23.40 -4.74
C LEU A 590 14.15 -23.95 -4.65
N GLU A 591 14.99 -23.62 -5.64
CA GLU A 591 16.42 -23.86 -5.58
C GLU A 591 17.08 -22.77 -4.71
N PRO A 592 17.49 -23.09 -3.47
CA PRO A 592 17.96 -22.05 -2.55
C PRO A 592 19.34 -21.49 -2.91
N GLY A 593 20.17 -22.28 -3.61
CA GLY A 593 21.56 -21.93 -3.86
C GLY A 593 22.33 -21.77 -2.54
N GLU A 594 23.34 -20.94 -2.54
CA GLU A 594 24.06 -20.51 -1.34
C GLU A 594 23.33 -19.34 -0.66
N PRO A 595 22.98 -19.41 0.64
CA PRO A 595 22.24 -18.35 1.31
C PRO A 595 23.17 -17.14 1.60
N VAL A 596 22.59 -15.94 1.49
CA VAL A 596 23.25 -14.69 1.88
C VAL A 596 22.82 -14.33 3.30
N LEU A 597 23.75 -14.01 4.18
CA LEU A 597 23.46 -13.65 5.57
C LEU A 597 23.39 -12.13 5.75
N GLY A 598 22.61 -11.66 6.73
CA GLY A 598 22.48 -10.25 7.08
C GLY A 598 23.82 -9.50 7.22
N PRO A 599 24.82 -10.01 7.96
CA PRO A 599 26.13 -9.38 8.06
C PRO A 599 26.89 -9.26 6.73
N GLN A 600 26.64 -10.15 5.76
CA GLN A 600 27.19 -10.03 4.40
C GLN A 600 26.52 -8.87 3.63
N VAL A 601 25.19 -8.78 3.73
CA VAL A 601 24.43 -7.66 3.13
C VAL A 601 24.92 -6.32 3.66
N GLU A 602 25.26 -6.24 4.96
CA GLU A 602 25.75 -5.00 5.58
C GLU A 602 27.13 -4.57 5.05
N ARG A 603 28.02 -5.51 4.81
CA ARG A 603 29.42 -5.25 4.41
C ARG A 603 29.59 -4.91 2.93
N LEU A 604 28.67 -5.35 2.08
CA LEU A 604 28.74 -5.12 0.64
C LEU A 604 28.39 -3.66 0.30
N ASP A 605 29.09 -3.11 -0.68
CA ASP A 605 28.67 -1.88 -1.33
C ASP A 605 27.43 -2.12 -2.22
N ASP A 606 26.82 -1.06 -2.68
CA ASP A 606 25.57 -1.17 -3.44
C ASP A 606 25.74 -1.87 -4.79
N ALA A 607 26.91 -1.71 -5.45
CA ALA A 607 27.18 -2.35 -6.74
C ALA A 607 27.37 -3.87 -6.60
N ALA A 608 28.15 -4.30 -5.59
CA ALA A 608 28.33 -5.72 -5.28
C ALA A 608 27.01 -6.38 -4.82
N LEU A 609 26.20 -5.65 -4.04
CA LEU A 609 24.89 -6.13 -3.62
C LEU A 609 23.94 -6.29 -4.81
N GLN A 610 23.92 -5.34 -5.75
CA GLN A 610 23.12 -5.42 -6.98
C GLN A 610 23.46 -6.68 -7.81
N GLN A 611 24.73 -7.02 -7.94
CA GLN A 611 25.12 -8.25 -8.61
C GLN A 611 24.68 -9.49 -7.82
N LEU A 612 24.91 -9.52 -6.50
CA LEU A 612 24.60 -10.67 -5.66
C LEU A 612 23.10 -10.99 -5.61
N VAL A 613 22.23 -9.97 -5.57
CA VAL A 613 20.77 -10.17 -5.52
C VAL A 613 20.19 -10.81 -6.80
N GLU A 614 20.89 -10.71 -7.93
CA GLU A 614 20.48 -11.44 -9.15
C GLU A 614 20.70 -12.95 -9.01
N GLU A 615 21.84 -13.33 -8.49
CA GLU A 615 22.31 -14.72 -8.46
C GLU A 615 21.68 -15.54 -7.31
N ARG A 616 21.29 -14.87 -6.22
CA ARG A 616 20.88 -15.54 -4.98
C ARG A 616 19.39 -15.52 -4.79
N THR A 617 18.84 -16.60 -4.23
CA THR A 617 17.40 -16.79 -3.98
C THR A 617 17.05 -16.60 -2.51
N VAL A 618 17.97 -16.95 -1.57
CA VAL A 618 17.69 -16.97 -0.13
C VAL A 618 18.59 -15.99 0.61
N PHE A 619 17.97 -15.11 1.39
CA PHE A 619 18.60 -14.12 2.26
C PHE A 619 18.08 -14.37 3.69
N ALA A 620 18.98 -14.73 4.60
CA ALA A 620 18.63 -15.17 5.94
C ALA A 620 19.28 -14.32 7.03
N LYS A 621 18.76 -14.39 8.27
CA LYS A 621 19.21 -13.57 9.41
C LYS A 621 19.21 -12.06 9.09
N LEU A 622 18.23 -11.59 8.30
CA LEU A 622 18.09 -10.20 7.92
C LEU A 622 17.42 -9.37 9.01
N THR A 623 17.91 -8.17 9.21
CA THR A 623 17.18 -7.10 9.91
C THR A 623 16.15 -6.45 8.98
N PRO A 624 15.15 -5.72 9.51
CA PRO A 624 14.16 -5.00 8.69
C PRO A 624 14.79 -4.05 7.65
N LEU A 625 15.84 -3.34 8.02
CA LEU A 625 16.55 -2.41 7.12
C LEU A 625 17.34 -3.15 6.03
N GLN A 626 17.92 -4.31 6.34
CA GLN A 626 18.60 -5.14 5.35
C GLN A 626 17.62 -5.75 4.35
N LYS A 627 16.38 -6.14 4.77
CA LYS A 627 15.32 -6.53 3.84
C LYS A 627 15.03 -5.41 2.82
N SER A 628 14.82 -4.18 3.29
CA SER A 628 14.62 -3.00 2.44
C SER A 628 15.81 -2.76 1.50
N ARG A 629 17.03 -2.91 1.96
CA ARG A 629 18.24 -2.73 1.15
C ARG A 629 18.34 -3.74 -0.01
N VAL A 630 18.00 -5.00 0.23
CA VAL A 630 17.92 -6.03 -0.82
C VAL A 630 16.87 -5.68 -1.87
N LEU A 631 15.68 -5.19 -1.45
CA LEU A 631 14.64 -4.76 -2.38
C LEU A 631 15.12 -3.60 -3.27
N LYS A 632 15.74 -2.58 -2.68
CA LYS A 632 16.30 -1.43 -3.42
C LYS A 632 17.37 -1.84 -4.42
N ALA A 633 18.20 -2.82 -4.09
CA ALA A 633 19.20 -3.36 -5.01
C ALA A 633 18.54 -4.05 -6.23
N LEU A 634 17.49 -4.85 -6.02
CA LEU A 634 16.71 -5.45 -7.10
C LEU A 634 16.00 -4.38 -7.97
N GLN A 635 15.43 -3.35 -7.35
CA GLN A 635 14.81 -2.24 -8.08
C GLN A 635 15.82 -1.45 -8.90
N ALA A 636 17.03 -1.25 -8.39
CA ALA A 636 18.13 -0.58 -9.12
C ALA A 636 18.56 -1.36 -10.36
N ASN A 637 18.42 -2.69 -10.36
CA ASN A 637 18.63 -3.55 -11.52
C ASN A 637 17.48 -3.51 -12.54
N GLY A 638 16.44 -2.72 -12.27
CA GLY A 638 15.29 -2.53 -13.16
C GLY A 638 14.14 -3.52 -12.96
N HIS A 639 14.18 -4.33 -11.88
CA HIS A 639 13.05 -5.19 -11.51
C HIS A 639 11.88 -4.39 -10.94
N THR A 640 10.69 -4.94 -11.10
CA THR A 640 9.50 -4.51 -10.39
C THR A 640 9.26 -5.49 -9.24
N VAL A 641 9.57 -5.04 -8.04
CA VAL A 641 9.68 -5.92 -6.87
C VAL A 641 8.42 -5.85 -6.03
N GLY A 642 7.76 -7.01 -5.84
CA GLY A 642 6.73 -7.20 -4.81
C GLY A 642 7.36 -7.72 -3.52
N PHE A 643 6.84 -7.30 -2.38
CA PHE A 643 7.21 -7.86 -1.09
C PHE A 643 5.96 -8.32 -0.33
N LEU A 644 5.96 -9.59 0.07
CA LEU A 644 4.89 -10.20 0.87
C LEU A 644 5.39 -10.40 2.30
N GLY A 645 4.76 -9.72 3.26
CA GLY A 645 5.08 -9.80 4.67
C GLY A 645 3.89 -9.50 5.57
N ASP A 646 3.91 -10.01 6.79
CA ASP A 646 2.81 -9.90 7.77
C ASP A 646 3.28 -9.46 9.16
N GLY A 647 4.60 -9.40 9.38
CA GLY A 647 5.21 -9.04 10.66
C GLY A 647 5.57 -7.55 10.80
N ILE A 648 5.88 -7.16 12.03
CA ILE A 648 6.41 -5.82 12.35
C ILE A 648 7.70 -5.55 11.58
N ASN A 649 8.54 -6.57 11.46
CA ASN A 649 9.85 -6.51 10.79
C ASN A 649 9.75 -6.24 9.29
N ASP A 650 8.57 -6.40 8.72
CA ASP A 650 8.34 -6.29 7.28
C ASP A 650 7.90 -4.89 6.85
N ALA A 651 7.50 -4.04 7.80
CA ALA A 651 6.94 -2.73 7.49
C ALA A 651 7.84 -1.82 6.63
N PRO A 652 9.17 -1.73 6.86
CA PRO A 652 10.06 -0.98 5.97
C PRO A 652 10.11 -1.56 4.56
N ALA A 653 10.22 -2.88 4.44
CA ALA A 653 10.26 -3.59 3.17
C ALA A 653 8.93 -3.46 2.38
N LEU A 654 7.79 -3.53 3.07
CA LEU A 654 6.46 -3.31 2.48
C LEU A 654 6.30 -1.91 1.88
N ARG A 655 6.88 -0.87 2.52
CA ARG A 655 6.84 0.50 2.01
C ARG A 655 7.79 0.74 0.85
N ASP A 656 8.96 0.12 0.88
CA ASP A 656 10.02 0.36 -0.10
C ASP A 656 9.87 -0.50 -1.36
N ALA A 657 9.07 -1.57 -1.32
CA ALA A 657 8.71 -2.37 -2.48
C ALA A 657 7.88 -1.58 -3.50
N ASP A 658 7.93 -1.95 -4.78
CA ASP A 658 7.02 -1.40 -5.80
C ASP A 658 5.57 -1.80 -5.53
N VAL A 659 5.37 -2.97 -4.91
CA VAL A 659 4.09 -3.45 -4.40
C VAL A 659 4.29 -4.09 -3.03
N GLY A 660 3.87 -3.41 -1.99
CA GLY A 660 3.79 -3.98 -0.65
C GLY A 660 2.51 -4.82 -0.50
N ILE A 661 2.65 -6.08 -0.14
CA ILE A 661 1.55 -7.03 -0.01
C ILE A 661 1.54 -7.57 1.43
N SER A 662 0.41 -7.47 2.10
CA SER A 662 0.23 -8.08 3.42
C SER A 662 -1.00 -8.98 3.43
N VAL A 663 -1.29 -9.58 4.56
CA VAL A 663 -2.42 -10.48 4.76
C VAL A 663 -3.36 -9.92 5.83
N ASP A 664 -4.62 -10.33 5.81
CA ASP A 664 -5.62 -9.85 6.78
C ASP A 664 -5.27 -10.25 8.23
N SER A 665 -4.62 -11.40 8.40
CA SER A 665 -4.09 -11.88 9.69
C SER A 665 -2.77 -11.21 10.12
N GLY A 666 -2.19 -10.34 9.29
CA GLY A 666 -0.95 -9.64 9.59
C GLY A 666 -1.11 -8.55 10.67
N THR A 667 0.01 -8.09 11.21
CA THR A 667 0.03 -6.99 12.20
C THR A 667 -0.51 -5.70 11.58
N ASP A 668 -1.05 -4.81 12.39
CA ASP A 668 -1.65 -3.56 11.90
C ASP A 668 -0.65 -2.69 11.14
N ILE A 669 0.59 -2.64 11.62
CA ILE A 669 1.65 -1.93 10.92
C ILE A 669 1.97 -2.53 9.53
N ALA A 670 1.97 -3.85 9.41
CA ALA A 670 2.18 -4.51 8.12
C ALA A 670 1.02 -4.21 7.16
N LYS A 671 -0.23 -4.33 7.65
CA LYS A 671 -1.43 -3.96 6.87
C LYS A 671 -1.43 -2.49 6.45
N GLU A 672 -1.01 -1.58 7.33
CA GLU A 672 -0.97 -0.14 7.01
C GLU A 672 0.13 0.19 6.01
N SER A 673 1.28 -0.45 6.11
CA SER A 673 2.42 -0.26 5.20
C SER A 673 2.19 -0.84 3.81
N ALA A 674 1.29 -1.83 3.67
CA ALA A 674 1.02 -2.53 2.43
C ALA A 674 0.09 -1.74 1.49
N ASP A 675 0.26 -1.97 0.19
CA ASP A 675 -0.61 -1.47 -0.87
C ASP A 675 -1.78 -2.41 -1.15
N ILE A 676 -1.58 -3.70 -0.91
CA ILE A 676 -2.54 -4.78 -1.18
C ILE A 676 -2.64 -5.68 0.05
N ILE A 677 -3.86 -6.11 0.37
CA ILE A 677 -4.14 -7.06 1.44
C ILE A 677 -4.74 -8.33 0.85
N LEU A 678 -4.15 -9.47 1.13
CA LEU A 678 -4.72 -10.78 0.83
C LEU A 678 -5.64 -11.20 1.98
N LEU A 679 -6.91 -11.49 1.70
CA LEU A 679 -7.87 -11.99 2.69
C LEU A 679 -7.61 -13.46 3.06
N GLU A 680 -6.84 -14.15 2.26
CA GLU A 680 -6.28 -15.47 2.56
C GLU A 680 -4.77 -15.43 2.38
N LYS A 681 -4.05 -15.95 3.36
CA LYS A 681 -2.59 -16.05 3.33
C LYS A 681 -2.14 -17.18 2.40
N SER A 682 -2.27 -16.95 1.08
CA SER A 682 -1.98 -17.93 0.03
C SER A 682 -1.30 -17.29 -1.17
N LEU A 683 -0.18 -17.86 -1.61
CA LEU A 683 0.51 -17.47 -2.83
C LEU A 683 -0.31 -17.74 -4.10
N MET A 684 -1.26 -18.69 -4.09
CA MET A 684 -2.19 -18.91 -5.21
C MET A 684 -3.13 -17.72 -5.39
N VAL A 685 -3.62 -17.15 -4.28
CA VAL A 685 -4.45 -15.94 -4.31
C VAL A 685 -3.64 -14.75 -4.86
N LEU A 686 -2.36 -14.68 -4.54
CA LEU A 686 -1.47 -13.66 -5.09
C LEU A 686 -1.25 -13.85 -6.60
N GLU A 687 -1.04 -15.07 -7.07
CA GLU A 687 -0.90 -15.37 -8.52
C GLU A 687 -2.15 -14.92 -9.29
N GLU A 688 -3.35 -15.24 -8.80
CA GLU A 688 -4.60 -14.73 -9.38
C GLU A 688 -4.65 -13.20 -9.39
N GLY A 689 -4.15 -12.55 -8.34
CA GLY A 689 -4.02 -11.10 -8.26
C GLY A 689 -3.10 -10.53 -9.35
N VAL A 690 -1.94 -11.15 -9.57
CA VAL A 690 -0.98 -10.77 -10.62
C VAL A 690 -1.61 -10.89 -12.01
N LEU A 691 -2.29 -11.99 -12.28
CA LEU A 691 -2.99 -12.19 -13.57
C LEU A 691 -4.07 -11.12 -13.79
N LYS A 692 -4.85 -10.79 -12.76
CA LYS A 692 -5.86 -9.72 -12.83
C LYS A 692 -5.24 -8.33 -12.97
N GLY A 693 -4.09 -8.09 -12.37
CA GLY A 693 -3.29 -6.88 -12.57
C GLY A 693 -2.85 -6.73 -14.03
N ARG A 694 -2.35 -7.81 -14.65
CA ARG A 694 -1.97 -7.85 -16.05
C ARG A 694 -3.17 -7.67 -16.99
N GLU A 695 -4.31 -8.26 -16.68
CA GLU A 695 -5.56 -8.07 -17.45
C GLU A 695 -5.98 -6.59 -17.41
N THR A 696 -5.95 -5.97 -16.25
CA THR A 696 -6.29 -4.56 -16.07
C THR A 696 -5.33 -3.65 -16.86
N PHE A 697 -4.04 -3.89 -16.73
CA PHE A 697 -3.01 -3.14 -17.47
C PHE A 697 -3.13 -3.35 -19.00
N GLY A 698 -3.42 -4.57 -19.43
CA GLY A 698 -3.61 -4.90 -20.85
C GLY A 698 -4.77 -4.11 -21.47
N ASN A 699 -5.89 -3.94 -20.74
CA ASN A 699 -7.01 -3.13 -21.23
C ASN A 699 -6.68 -1.64 -21.29
N ILE A 700 -5.86 -1.12 -20.38
CA ILE A 700 -5.34 0.26 -20.46
C ILE A 700 -4.46 0.40 -21.71
N MET A 701 -3.58 -0.56 -21.97
CA MET A 701 -2.70 -0.54 -23.14
C MET A 701 -3.44 -0.63 -24.47
N LYS A 702 -4.55 -1.41 -24.52
CA LYS A 702 -5.44 -1.43 -25.70
C LYS A 702 -5.98 -0.04 -26.00
N TYR A 703 -6.54 0.61 -24.99
CA TYR A 703 -7.06 1.97 -25.14
C TYR A 703 -5.97 2.93 -25.67
N LEU A 704 -4.79 2.92 -25.05
CA LEU A 704 -3.70 3.81 -25.45
C LEU A 704 -3.26 3.58 -26.90
N ASN A 705 -3.09 2.34 -27.30
CA ASN A 705 -2.70 2.00 -28.68
C ASN A 705 -3.79 2.37 -29.67
N MET A 706 -5.04 2.12 -29.35
CA MET A 706 -6.19 2.48 -30.22
C MET A 706 -6.30 3.99 -30.39
N THR A 707 -6.30 4.73 -29.28
CA THR A 707 -6.43 6.20 -29.32
C THR A 707 -5.24 6.84 -30.04
N ALA A 708 -4.01 6.42 -29.74
CA ALA A 708 -2.81 6.96 -30.37
C ALA A 708 -2.79 6.69 -31.88
N SER A 709 -3.09 5.45 -32.32
CA SER A 709 -3.07 5.10 -33.74
C SER A 709 -4.23 5.72 -34.51
N SER A 710 -5.44 5.77 -33.93
CA SER A 710 -6.61 6.40 -34.54
C SER A 710 -6.40 7.89 -34.74
N ASN A 711 -5.95 8.60 -33.71
CA ASN A 711 -5.69 10.03 -33.78
C ASN A 711 -4.60 10.34 -34.82
N PHE A 712 -3.54 9.54 -34.88
CA PHE A 712 -2.49 9.71 -35.89
C PHE A 712 -3.03 9.47 -37.30
N GLY A 713 -3.79 8.37 -37.52
CA GLY A 713 -4.41 8.06 -38.82
C GLY A 713 -5.37 9.16 -39.27
N ASN A 714 -6.26 9.63 -38.38
CA ASN A 714 -7.21 10.70 -38.70
C ASN A 714 -6.49 11.98 -39.15
N VAL A 715 -5.44 12.41 -38.41
CA VAL A 715 -4.69 13.62 -38.81
C VAL A 715 -3.95 13.43 -40.13
N PHE A 716 -3.39 12.25 -40.38
CA PHE A 716 -2.75 11.95 -41.63
C PHE A 716 -3.76 12.04 -42.79
N SER A 717 -4.95 11.46 -42.64
CA SER A 717 -6.04 11.56 -43.61
C SER A 717 -6.50 12.99 -43.82
N VAL A 718 -6.64 13.77 -42.72
CA VAL A 718 -6.97 15.21 -42.78
C VAL A 718 -5.91 15.99 -43.58
N LEU A 719 -4.63 15.73 -43.35
CA LEU A 719 -3.55 16.41 -44.09
C LEU A 719 -3.60 16.13 -45.56
N VAL A 720 -3.76 14.87 -45.97
CA VAL A 720 -3.84 14.48 -47.39
C VAL A 720 -5.09 15.11 -48.02
N ALA A 721 -6.25 14.99 -47.37
CA ALA A 721 -7.49 15.60 -47.87
C ALA A 721 -7.37 17.13 -48.00
N SER A 722 -6.78 17.80 -46.98
CA SER A 722 -6.60 19.26 -47.00
C SER A 722 -5.68 19.75 -48.13
N ALA A 723 -4.70 18.92 -48.57
CA ALA A 723 -3.77 19.26 -49.61
C ALA A 723 -4.34 19.08 -51.03
N PHE A 724 -5.31 18.16 -51.22
CA PHE A 724 -5.78 17.80 -52.54
C PHE A 724 -7.23 18.19 -52.83
N ILE A 725 -8.05 18.37 -51.82
CA ILE A 725 -9.49 18.68 -51.95
C ILE A 725 -9.69 20.19 -51.92
N PRO A 726 -10.47 20.81 -52.85
CA PRO A 726 -10.62 22.25 -52.95
C PRO A 726 -11.47 22.89 -51.84
N PHE A 727 -12.22 22.10 -51.05
CA PHE A 727 -13.04 22.53 -49.95
C PHE A 727 -12.59 21.86 -48.64
N LEU A 728 -13.14 22.27 -47.49
CA LEU A 728 -12.85 21.59 -46.22
C LEU A 728 -13.31 20.13 -46.29
N PRO A 729 -12.43 19.17 -45.97
CA PRO A 729 -12.74 17.75 -46.11
C PRO A 729 -13.79 17.26 -45.14
N MET A 730 -13.96 17.95 -43.99
CA MET A 730 -14.97 17.69 -42.97
C MET A 730 -15.26 18.98 -42.23
N LEU A 731 -16.46 19.18 -41.75
CA LEU A 731 -16.78 20.29 -40.87
C LEU A 731 -16.20 20.04 -39.47
N ALA A 732 -15.82 21.13 -38.79
CA ALA A 732 -15.32 21.07 -37.42
C ALA A 732 -16.26 20.29 -36.49
N ILE A 733 -17.58 20.53 -36.59
CA ILE A 733 -18.59 19.84 -35.80
C ILE A 733 -18.69 18.34 -36.10
N GLN A 734 -18.53 17.93 -37.35
CA GLN A 734 -18.55 16.52 -37.74
C GLN A 734 -17.35 15.78 -37.13
N LEU A 735 -16.15 16.40 -37.18
CA LEU A 735 -14.94 15.84 -36.59
C LEU A 735 -15.07 15.67 -35.06
N LEU A 736 -15.61 16.68 -34.39
CA LEU A 736 -15.84 16.64 -32.95
C LEU A 736 -16.87 15.56 -32.57
N LEU A 737 -17.98 15.46 -33.32
CA LEU A 737 -19.01 14.44 -33.10
C LEU A 737 -18.46 13.03 -33.31
N GLN A 738 -17.68 12.82 -34.37
CA GLN A 738 -17.04 11.53 -34.66
C GLN A 738 -16.10 11.10 -33.52
N ASN A 739 -15.26 12.03 -33.03
CA ASN A 739 -14.36 11.77 -31.91
C ASN A 739 -15.14 11.43 -30.64
N LEU A 740 -16.22 12.16 -30.32
CA LEU A 740 -17.07 11.87 -29.16
C LEU A 740 -17.71 10.46 -29.25
N MET A 741 -18.25 10.10 -30.41
CA MET A 741 -18.86 8.78 -30.61
C MET A 741 -17.82 7.67 -30.52
N TYR A 742 -16.62 7.89 -31.01
CA TYR A 742 -15.49 6.97 -30.90
C TYR A 742 -15.08 6.78 -29.43
N ASP A 743 -14.91 7.86 -28.69
CA ASP A 743 -14.57 7.83 -27.27
C ASP A 743 -15.64 7.07 -26.44
N ILE A 744 -16.92 7.30 -26.72
CA ILE A 744 -18.01 6.56 -26.08
C ILE A 744 -17.90 5.06 -26.39
N SER A 745 -17.55 4.66 -27.61
CA SER A 745 -17.38 3.25 -27.98
C SER A 745 -16.27 2.57 -27.18
N GLN A 746 -15.22 3.30 -26.81
CA GLN A 746 -14.08 2.79 -26.03
C GLN A 746 -14.37 2.61 -24.55
N LEU A 747 -15.48 3.15 -24.03
CA LEU A 747 -15.89 2.97 -22.63
C LEU A 747 -16.12 1.50 -22.24
N ALA A 748 -16.33 0.63 -23.22
CA ALA A 748 -16.47 -0.81 -23.02
C ALA A 748 -15.16 -1.58 -22.84
N LEU A 749 -14.01 -1.01 -23.23
CA LEU A 749 -12.70 -1.67 -23.17
C LEU A 749 -12.29 -2.23 -21.80
N PRO A 750 -12.61 -1.60 -20.66
CA PRO A 750 -12.34 -2.19 -19.34
C PRO A 750 -12.92 -3.60 -19.15
N TRP A 751 -13.97 -3.95 -19.88
CA TRP A 751 -14.65 -5.26 -19.80
C TRP A 751 -14.19 -6.27 -20.86
N ASP A 752 -13.28 -5.87 -21.74
CA ASP A 752 -12.80 -6.76 -22.79
C ASP A 752 -11.85 -7.84 -22.24
N LYS A 753 -11.75 -8.95 -22.97
CA LYS A 753 -10.86 -10.08 -22.67
C LYS A 753 -9.43 -9.78 -23.15
N ILE A 754 -8.46 -10.25 -22.41
CA ILE A 754 -7.05 -10.19 -22.79
C ILE A 754 -6.58 -11.54 -23.31
N ASP A 755 -5.71 -11.51 -24.32
CA ASP A 755 -5.10 -12.71 -24.88
C ASP A 755 -4.23 -13.41 -23.81
N LYS A 756 -4.33 -14.74 -23.70
CA LYS A 756 -3.62 -15.52 -22.69
C LYS A 756 -2.11 -15.35 -22.77
N GLU A 757 -1.56 -15.16 -23.96
CA GLU A 757 -0.15 -14.96 -24.19
C GLU A 757 0.36 -13.63 -23.59
N PHE A 758 -0.50 -12.62 -23.51
CA PHE A 758 -0.18 -11.35 -22.86
C PHE A 758 0.00 -11.52 -21.35
N LEU A 759 -0.76 -12.43 -20.73
CA LEU A 759 -0.74 -12.67 -19.31
C LEU A 759 0.49 -13.45 -18.81
N LYS A 760 1.20 -14.14 -19.71
CA LYS A 760 2.34 -15.00 -19.36
C LYS A 760 3.61 -14.25 -18.96
N LYS A 761 3.72 -12.96 -19.25
CA LYS A 761 4.95 -12.19 -19.00
C LYS A 761 4.63 -10.88 -18.30
N PRO A 762 5.50 -10.41 -17.39
CA PRO A 762 5.41 -9.07 -16.82
C PRO A 762 5.38 -8.00 -17.91
N ARG A 763 4.60 -6.95 -17.69
CA ARG A 763 4.43 -5.86 -18.65
C ARG A 763 4.70 -4.52 -17.99
N LYS A 764 5.60 -3.75 -18.58
CA LYS A 764 5.99 -2.40 -18.11
C LYS A 764 5.53 -1.34 -19.12
N TRP A 765 5.45 -0.10 -18.68
CA TRP A 765 5.16 1.04 -19.54
C TRP A 765 6.28 1.24 -20.55
N ASP A 766 5.91 1.34 -21.84
CA ASP A 766 6.83 1.62 -22.92
C ASP A 766 6.24 2.64 -23.90
N ALA A 767 6.44 3.93 -23.59
CA ALA A 767 5.98 5.03 -24.43
C ALA A 767 6.62 5.02 -25.83
N LYS A 768 7.85 4.49 -25.98
CA LYS A 768 8.52 4.39 -27.29
C LYS A 768 7.81 3.39 -28.18
N ASN A 769 7.37 2.27 -27.61
CA ASN A 769 6.61 1.27 -28.35
C ASN A 769 5.24 1.79 -28.77
N ILE A 770 4.55 2.55 -27.90
CA ILE A 770 3.29 3.22 -28.25
C ILE A 770 3.53 4.19 -29.42
N GLY A 771 4.59 5.00 -29.36
CA GLY A 771 4.96 5.90 -30.46
C GLY A 771 5.26 5.19 -31.78
N ARG A 772 5.99 4.06 -31.76
CA ARG A 772 6.20 3.23 -32.94
C ARG A 772 4.89 2.66 -33.47
N PHE A 773 4.05 2.13 -32.59
CA PHE A 773 2.75 1.60 -32.95
C PHE A 773 1.88 2.66 -33.64
N MET A 774 1.82 3.88 -33.06
CA MET A 774 1.12 5.04 -33.61
C MET A 774 1.56 5.34 -35.07
N VAL A 775 2.88 5.45 -35.29
CA VAL A 775 3.44 5.86 -36.58
C VAL A 775 3.27 4.77 -37.67
N TRP A 776 3.34 3.50 -37.30
CA TRP A 776 3.24 2.40 -38.28
C TRP A 776 1.80 1.93 -38.51
N ILE A 777 0.99 1.86 -37.47
CA ILE A 777 -0.39 1.34 -37.59
C ILE A 777 -1.38 2.46 -37.94
N GLY A 778 -1.16 3.69 -37.47
CA GLY A 778 -2.05 4.82 -37.74
C GLY A 778 -2.32 5.00 -39.26
N PRO A 779 -1.28 5.15 -40.12
CA PRO A 779 -1.48 5.32 -41.55
C PRO A 779 -2.14 4.14 -42.27
N THR A 780 -2.14 2.94 -41.67
CA THR A 780 -2.85 1.78 -42.25
C THR A 780 -4.36 1.97 -42.29
N SER A 781 -4.93 2.64 -41.29
CA SER A 781 -6.35 3.01 -41.31
C SER A 781 -6.68 4.06 -42.36
N SER A 782 -5.73 4.97 -42.63
CA SER A 782 -5.90 6.02 -43.65
C SER A 782 -6.02 5.50 -45.08
N ILE A 783 -5.65 4.24 -45.34
CA ILE A 783 -5.88 3.59 -46.62
C ILE A 783 -7.38 3.52 -46.96
N PHE A 784 -8.22 3.28 -45.94
CA PHE A 784 -9.68 3.26 -46.11
C PHE A 784 -10.20 4.66 -46.43
N ASP A 785 -9.70 5.67 -45.72
CA ASP A 785 -10.03 7.08 -45.97
C ASP A 785 -9.65 7.47 -47.38
N MET A 786 -8.44 7.14 -47.82
CA MET A 786 -7.96 7.43 -49.20
C MET A 786 -8.83 6.73 -50.26
N THR A 787 -9.24 5.50 -49.97
CA THR A 787 -10.15 4.76 -50.87
C THR A 787 -11.51 5.46 -50.95
N THR A 788 -12.02 5.91 -49.81
CA THR A 788 -13.28 6.67 -49.72
C THR A 788 -13.18 8.00 -50.47
N PHE A 789 -12.05 8.74 -50.34
CA PHE A 789 -11.84 9.98 -51.08
C PHE A 789 -11.85 9.71 -52.58
N ALA A 790 -11.19 8.65 -53.05
CA ALA A 790 -11.23 8.28 -54.44
C ALA A 790 -12.64 7.90 -54.96
N VAL A 791 -13.38 7.12 -54.17
CA VAL A 791 -14.76 6.75 -54.50
C VAL A 791 -15.68 7.98 -54.53
N MET A 792 -15.61 8.85 -53.53
CA MET A 792 -16.40 10.10 -53.51
C MET A 792 -16.05 11.01 -54.68
N TRP A 793 -14.74 11.13 -55.04
CA TRP A 793 -14.27 11.99 -56.09
C TRP A 793 -14.62 11.48 -57.48
N TYR A 794 -14.38 10.21 -57.76
CA TYR A 794 -14.51 9.64 -59.12
C TYR A 794 -15.85 8.95 -59.39
N VAL A 795 -16.44 8.29 -58.37
CA VAL A 795 -17.71 7.55 -58.55
C VAL A 795 -18.92 8.45 -58.29
N PHE A 796 -18.89 9.19 -57.21
CA PHE A 796 -19.98 10.10 -56.84
C PHE A 796 -19.81 11.52 -57.37
N SER A 797 -18.71 11.81 -58.06
CA SER A 797 -18.39 13.11 -58.64
C SER A 797 -18.47 14.28 -57.64
N ALA A 798 -18.20 13.99 -56.36
CA ALA A 798 -18.21 14.98 -55.29
C ALA A 798 -16.86 15.73 -55.26
N ASN A 799 -16.54 16.45 -56.32
CA ASN A 799 -15.26 17.11 -56.64
C ASN A 799 -15.35 18.62 -56.75
N SER A 800 -16.49 19.23 -56.42
CA SER A 800 -16.74 20.66 -56.47
C SER A 800 -17.33 21.16 -55.15
N GLU A 801 -17.23 22.47 -54.89
CA GLU A 801 -17.76 23.10 -53.69
C GLU A 801 -19.29 22.86 -53.54
N HIS A 802 -20.02 22.75 -54.64
CA HIS A 802 -21.44 22.46 -54.62
C HIS A 802 -21.75 21.05 -54.08
N MET A 803 -20.83 20.11 -54.22
CA MET A 803 -20.97 18.70 -53.78
C MET A 803 -20.20 18.43 -52.45
N GLN A 804 -19.69 19.46 -51.78
CA GLN A 804 -18.88 19.31 -50.55
C GLN A 804 -19.64 18.58 -49.42
N THR A 805 -20.92 18.87 -49.27
CA THR A 805 -21.73 18.22 -48.20
C THR A 805 -21.86 16.70 -48.42
N LEU A 806 -21.95 16.26 -49.67
CA LEU A 806 -21.98 14.84 -49.99
C LEU A 806 -20.62 14.18 -49.63
N PHE A 807 -19.50 14.83 -49.99
CA PHE A 807 -18.15 14.34 -49.67
C PHE A 807 -17.93 14.24 -48.20
N GLN A 808 -18.24 15.30 -47.47
CA GLN A 808 -18.12 15.38 -46.00
C GLN A 808 -18.96 14.33 -45.28
N SER A 809 -20.22 14.11 -45.73
CA SER A 809 -21.09 13.09 -45.17
C SER A 809 -20.58 11.67 -45.47
N GLY A 810 -20.07 11.42 -46.69
CA GLY A 810 -19.50 10.12 -47.07
C GLY A 810 -18.29 9.76 -46.21
N TRP A 811 -17.37 10.70 -46.03
CA TRP A 811 -16.21 10.45 -45.17
C TRP A 811 -16.59 10.35 -43.66
N PHE A 812 -17.55 11.14 -43.17
CA PHE A 812 -18.03 11.01 -41.81
C PHE A 812 -18.58 9.61 -41.50
N VAL A 813 -19.45 9.08 -42.41
CA VAL A 813 -20.04 7.74 -42.25
C VAL A 813 -18.98 6.64 -42.33
N GLU A 814 -18.08 6.72 -43.33
CA GLU A 814 -16.99 5.77 -43.47
C GLU A 814 -16.06 5.80 -42.23
N GLY A 815 -15.61 7.00 -41.83
CA GLY A 815 -14.71 7.15 -40.71
C GLY A 815 -15.30 6.62 -39.40
N LEU A 816 -16.60 6.79 -39.16
CA LEU A 816 -17.27 6.23 -37.98
C LEU A 816 -17.29 4.69 -38.02
N LEU A 817 -17.57 4.10 -39.16
CA LEU A 817 -17.62 2.65 -39.35
C LEU A 817 -16.22 2.02 -39.29
N SER A 818 -15.24 2.60 -39.99
CA SER A 818 -13.86 2.12 -40.02
C SER A 818 -13.21 2.18 -38.64
N GLN A 819 -13.37 3.30 -37.89
CA GLN A 819 -12.86 3.43 -36.52
C GLN A 819 -13.47 2.40 -35.59
N THR A 820 -14.77 2.14 -35.69
CA THR A 820 -15.44 1.12 -34.88
C THR A 820 -14.91 -0.28 -35.19
N LEU A 821 -14.66 -0.61 -36.47
CA LEU A 821 -14.07 -1.89 -36.88
C LEU A 821 -12.62 -2.01 -36.42
N VAL A 822 -11.83 -0.95 -36.52
CA VAL A 822 -10.43 -0.93 -36.06
C VAL A 822 -10.30 -1.25 -34.57
N VAL A 823 -11.25 -0.87 -33.73
CA VAL A 823 -11.29 -1.28 -32.31
C VAL A 823 -11.27 -2.82 -32.21
N HIS A 824 -12.04 -3.53 -33.02
CA HIS A 824 -12.04 -4.99 -33.03
C HIS A 824 -10.71 -5.58 -33.54
N MET A 825 -10.05 -4.91 -34.45
CA MET A 825 -8.73 -5.34 -34.99
C MET A 825 -7.62 -5.17 -33.96
N LEU A 826 -7.57 -4.00 -33.30
CA LEU A 826 -6.47 -3.64 -32.40
C LEU A 826 -6.60 -4.22 -30.97
N ARG A 827 -7.77 -4.74 -30.60
CA ARG A 827 -8.00 -5.31 -29.26
C ARG A 827 -7.27 -6.63 -29.00
N THR A 828 -6.81 -7.32 -30.04
CA THR A 828 -6.16 -8.63 -29.94
C THR A 828 -5.04 -8.75 -30.96
N GLN A 829 -4.04 -9.58 -30.66
CA GLN A 829 -2.99 -9.99 -31.61
C GLN A 829 -3.40 -11.21 -32.45
N LYS A 830 -4.58 -11.77 -32.21
CA LYS A 830 -5.17 -12.92 -32.93
C LYS A 830 -6.12 -12.42 -34.00
N ILE A 831 -6.56 -13.33 -34.88
CA ILE A 831 -7.54 -13.00 -35.92
C ILE A 831 -8.88 -12.64 -35.21
N PRO A 832 -9.35 -11.38 -35.37
CA PRO A 832 -10.60 -10.94 -34.76
C PRO A 832 -11.78 -11.79 -35.26
N PHE A 833 -12.79 -11.95 -34.42
CA PHE A 833 -14.01 -12.73 -34.65
C PHE A 833 -13.82 -14.25 -34.81
N ILE A 834 -12.65 -14.72 -35.27
CA ILE A 834 -12.36 -16.13 -35.47
C ILE A 834 -11.63 -16.74 -34.28
N GLN A 835 -10.47 -16.16 -33.92
CA GLN A 835 -9.63 -16.66 -32.84
C GLN A 835 -9.82 -15.93 -31.51
N SER A 836 -10.31 -14.71 -31.57
CA SER A 836 -10.58 -13.88 -30.39
C SER A 836 -11.90 -13.11 -30.57
N THR A 837 -12.88 -13.42 -29.74
CA THR A 837 -14.16 -12.70 -29.68
C THR A 837 -14.13 -11.62 -28.60
N ALA A 838 -14.75 -10.48 -28.84
CA ALA A 838 -14.95 -9.46 -27.84
C ALA A 838 -15.78 -9.99 -26.66
N ALA A 839 -15.66 -9.33 -25.49
CA ALA A 839 -16.59 -9.56 -24.41
C ALA A 839 -17.99 -9.02 -24.78
N TRP A 840 -19.00 -9.60 -24.19
CA TRP A 840 -20.40 -9.16 -24.38
C TRP A 840 -20.63 -7.82 -23.72
#